data_976195a7c7d69bfda1d84b9a7882bfbf
#
_entry.id   976195a7c7d69bfda1d84b9a7882bfbf
#
_cell.length_a   1.000
_cell.length_b   1.000
_cell.length_c   1.000
_cell.angle_alpha   90.00
_cell.angle_beta   90.00
_cell.angle_gamma   90.00
#
_symmetry.space_group_name_H-M   'P 1'
#
loop_
_entity.id
_entity.type
_entity.pdbx_description
1 polymer ?
#
loop_
_entity_poly.entity_id
_entity_poly.type
_entity_poly.pdbx_seq_one_letter_code
_entity_poly.pdbx_strand_id
1 'polypeptide(L)'
;MSQEKKVFKTEWAGRSLTIETGQLAKQANGAVLVRYGDTVVLSTATASKEPRDGDFFPLTVNYEEKMYAAGKIPGGFKKREGRPGDDATLTARLIDRPIRPLFPKGYKHDVQIMNMVLSADPDCSPQMAAMIGSSMALSVSDIPFQGPIAGVNVGYIDGKYIINPTVEEKEVSRLDLEVAGHKDAVNMVEAGASEITEQEMLEAIFFGHEEIQRLVDFQQQIVDHIQPVKQEFFPVERDEALVERVKSLTEEKGLKETVLTFDKQQRDENLDNLKEEIVNEFIDEEDPENELLIKEVYAILNELVKEEVRRLIADEKIRPDGRKPDEIRPLDSEVGILPRTHGSGLFTRGQTQALSVLTLGALGDYQLIDGLGPEEEKRFMHHYNFPNFSVGETGPVRAPGRREIGHGALGERALKYIIPDTADFPYTIRIVSEVLESNGSSSQASICGSTLALMDAGVPIKAPVAGIAMGLVTREDSYTILTDIQGMEDALGDMDFKVAGTKEGITAIQMDIKIDGLTREIIEEALEQARRGRLEIMNHMLQTIDQPRTELSAYAPKVVTMTIKPDKIRDVIGPGGKKINEIIDETGVKLDIEQDGTIFIGAVDQAMINRAREIIEEITREAEVGQTYQATVKRIEKYGAFVGLFPGKDALLHISQISKNRIEKVEDVLKIGDTIEVKITEIDKQGRVNASHRALEE
;
A
#
# COMPACT_ATOMS: atom_id res chain seq x y z
N MET A 1 1.13 -5.91 -46.02
CA MET A 1 0.00 -4.99 -46.26
C MET A 1 -0.04 -4.04 -45.06
N SER A 2 -0.14 -2.70 -45.26
CA SER A 2 -0.30 -1.78 -44.13
C SER A 2 -1.65 -2.04 -43.48
N GLN A 3 -1.66 -2.59 -42.28
CA GLN A 3 -2.92 -2.65 -41.52
C GLN A 3 -3.43 -1.21 -41.35
N GLU A 4 -4.64 -0.98 -41.79
CA GLU A 4 -5.30 0.32 -41.69
C GLU A 4 -5.65 0.59 -40.21
N LYS A 5 -5.48 1.83 -39.75
CA LYS A 5 -5.87 2.26 -38.41
C LYS A 5 -7.37 2.05 -38.23
N LYS A 6 -7.76 1.29 -37.20
CA LYS A 6 -9.14 1.10 -36.78
C LYS A 6 -9.36 1.82 -35.45
N VAL A 7 -10.53 2.46 -35.30
CA VAL A 7 -10.89 3.28 -34.15
C VAL A 7 -12.28 2.92 -33.67
N PHE A 8 -12.41 2.58 -32.40
CA PHE A 8 -13.68 2.22 -31.77
C PHE A 8 -13.91 3.15 -30.57
N LYS A 9 -15.15 3.56 -30.36
CA LYS A 9 -15.50 4.54 -29.33
C LYS A 9 -16.72 4.12 -28.53
N THR A 10 -16.69 4.39 -27.23
CA THR A 10 -17.81 4.27 -26.31
C THR A 10 -17.68 5.33 -25.21
N GLU A 11 -18.61 5.35 -24.29
CA GLU A 11 -18.54 6.15 -23.07
C GLU A 11 -18.27 5.22 -21.89
N TRP A 12 -17.47 5.70 -20.92
CA TRP A 12 -17.15 4.98 -19.68
C TRP A 12 -17.21 5.93 -18.49
N ALA A 13 -18.12 5.69 -17.57
CA ALA A 13 -18.37 6.55 -16.41
C ALA A 13 -18.47 8.05 -16.79
N GLY A 14 -19.26 8.36 -17.83
CA GLY A 14 -19.47 9.74 -18.32
C GLY A 14 -18.31 10.35 -19.11
N ARG A 15 -17.24 9.57 -19.39
CA ARG A 15 -16.05 10.02 -20.11
C ARG A 15 -15.85 9.22 -21.40
N SER A 16 -15.23 9.84 -22.41
CA SER A 16 -14.97 9.16 -23.69
C SER A 16 -13.90 8.07 -23.53
N LEU A 17 -14.22 6.84 -23.97
CA LEU A 17 -13.26 5.74 -24.14
C LEU A 17 -13.07 5.45 -25.63
N THR A 18 -11.81 5.49 -26.09
CA THR A 18 -11.45 5.19 -27.48
C THR A 18 -10.37 4.11 -27.50
N ILE A 19 -10.55 3.08 -28.33
CA ILE A 19 -9.55 2.03 -28.57
C ILE A 19 -9.12 2.10 -30.03
N GLU A 20 -7.82 2.25 -30.26
CA GLU A 20 -7.21 2.33 -31.59
C GLU A 20 -6.25 1.14 -31.79
N THR A 21 -6.29 0.52 -32.96
CA THR A 21 -5.35 -0.57 -33.33
C THR A 21 -4.91 -0.49 -34.77
N GLY A 22 -3.84 -1.23 -35.14
CA GLY A 22 -3.34 -1.36 -36.51
C GLY A 22 -2.31 -0.31 -36.93
N GLN A 23 -2.06 0.74 -36.14
CA GLN A 23 -1.11 1.83 -36.48
C GLN A 23 0.24 1.70 -35.77
N LEU A 24 0.24 1.44 -34.46
CA LEU A 24 1.42 1.47 -33.59
C LEU A 24 1.95 0.05 -33.29
N ALA A 25 3.22 -0.06 -32.94
CA ALA A 25 3.89 -1.27 -32.44
C ALA A 25 3.59 -2.54 -33.26
N LYS A 26 3.67 -2.47 -34.59
CA LYS A 26 3.29 -3.53 -35.54
C LYS A 26 4.13 -4.81 -35.47
N GLN A 27 5.19 -4.86 -34.70
CA GLN A 27 6.01 -6.06 -34.48
C GLN A 27 5.53 -6.89 -33.28
N ALA A 28 4.70 -6.32 -32.40
CA ALA A 28 4.02 -7.09 -31.35
C ALA A 28 2.90 -7.97 -31.97
N ASN A 29 2.57 -9.08 -31.31
CA ASN A 29 1.45 -9.93 -31.72
C ASN A 29 0.12 -9.17 -31.67
N GLY A 30 -0.06 -8.30 -30.66
CA GLY A 30 -1.18 -7.37 -30.56
C GLY A 30 -0.75 -6.03 -29.97
N ALA A 31 -1.35 -4.94 -30.46
CA ALA A 31 -1.08 -3.60 -29.97
C ALA A 31 -2.32 -2.72 -30.06
N VAL A 32 -2.62 -2.00 -28.99
CA VAL A 32 -3.73 -1.05 -28.91
C VAL A 32 -3.30 0.23 -28.20
N LEU A 33 -3.89 1.35 -28.64
CA LEU A 33 -3.80 2.62 -27.95
C LEU A 33 -5.18 2.91 -27.33
N VAL A 34 -5.22 2.96 -26.00
CA VAL A 34 -6.42 3.27 -25.24
C VAL A 34 -6.38 4.75 -24.86
N ARG A 35 -7.48 5.45 -25.10
CA ARG A 35 -7.71 6.82 -24.66
C ARG A 35 -8.94 6.83 -23.74
N TYR A 36 -8.76 7.26 -22.51
CA TYR A 36 -9.82 7.45 -21.54
C TYR A 36 -9.76 8.89 -21.03
N GLY A 37 -10.68 9.75 -21.46
CA GLY A 37 -10.50 11.19 -21.35
C GLY A 37 -9.19 11.63 -22.02
N ASP A 38 -8.33 12.36 -21.30
CA ASP A 38 -7.00 12.76 -21.74
C ASP A 38 -5.90 11.77 -21.35
N THR A 39 -6.23 10.70 -20.63
CA THR A 39 -5.30 9.58 -20.37
C THR A 39 -5.11 8.75 -21.64
N VAL A 40 -3.84 8.46 -21.97
CA VAL A 40 -3.46 7.66 -23.14
C VAL A 40 -2.46 6.59 -22.73
N VAL A 41 -2.81 5.33 -22.98
CA VAL A 41 -1.96 4.17 -22.70
C VAL A 41 -1.74 3.35 -23.97
N LEU A 42 -0.49 3.07 -24.29
CA LEU A 42 -0.11 2.08 -25.30
C LEU A 42 0.08 0.73 -24.61
N SER A 43 -0.71 -0.26 -25.01
CA SER A 43 -0.61 -1.64 -24.52
C SER A 43 -0.22 -2.56 -25.67
N THR A 44 0.79 -3.42 -25.43
CA THR A 44 1.27 -4.43 -26.39
C THR A 44 1.29 -5.80 -25.76
N ALA A 45 1.01 -6.84 -26.54
CA ALA A 45 1.17 -8.24 -26.18
C ALA A 45 2.10 -8.92 -27.16
N THR A 46 3.09 -9.66 -26.65
CA THR A 46 4.08 -10.41 -27.44
C THR A 46 4.27 -11.79 -26.84
N ALA A 47 4.28 -12.82 -27.68
CA ALA A 47 4.56 -14.19 -27.27
C ALA A 47 5.84 -14.71 -27.93
N SER A 48 6.57 -15.60 -27.22
CA SER A 48 7.71 -16.31 -27.79
C SER A 48 7.25 -17.29 -28.87
N LYS A 49 8.14 -17.59 -29.85
CA LYS A 49 7.83 -18.57 -30.89
C LYS A 49 7.91 -20.00 -30.39
N GLU A 50 8.80 -20.26 -29.43
CA GLU A 50 9.01 -21.57 -28.83
C GLU A 50 8.50 -21.60 -27.40
N PRO A 51 7.93 -22.73 -26.94
CA PRO A 51 7.55 -22.89 -25.55
C PRO A 51 8.78 -22.96 -24.66
N ARG A 52 8.62 -22.57 -23.40
CA ARG A 52 9.66 -22.64 -22.37
C ARG A 52 9.57 -23.94 -21.58
N ASP A 53 10.70 -24.50 -21.19
CA ASP A 53 10.75 -25.58 -20.23
C ASP A 53 10.33 -25.07 -18.84
N GLY A 54 9.50 -25.83 -18.14
CA GLY A 54 9.00 -25.50 -16.80
C GLY A 54 7.53 -25.88 -16.60
N ASP A 55 7.10 -25.87 -15.33
CA ASP A 55 5.75 -26.26 -14.95
C ASP A 55 4.80 -25.09 -14.70
N PHE A 56 5.24 -23.85 -14.94
CA PHE A 56 4.44 -22.66 -14.75
C PHE A 56 4.23 -21.89 -16.05
N PHE A 57 3.14 -21.14 -16.13
CA PHE A 57 2.86 -20.24 -17.26
C PHE A 57 3.71 -18.96 -17.16
N PRO A 58 4.64 -18.71 -18.12
CA PRO A 58 5.58 -17.59 -18.06
C PRO A 58 4.96 -16.29 -18.59
N LEU A 59 3.97 -15.75 -17.88
CA LEU A 59 3.37 -14.44 -18.14
C LEU A 59 4.13 -13.35 -17.39
N THR A 60 4.49 -12.28 -18.09
CA THR A 60 5.07 -11.08 -17.50
C THR A 60 4.25 -9.86 -17.91
N VAL A 61 3.67 -9.18 -16.94
CA VAL A 61 3.01 -7.89 -17.15
C VAL A 61 3.92 -6.78 -16.63
N ASN A 62 4.13 -5.76 -17.46
CA ASN A 62 4.85 -4.54 -17.11
C ASN A 62 3.93 -3.34 -17.27
N TYR A 63 4.10 -2.39 -16.38
CA TYR A 63 3.43 -1.10 -16.40
C TYR A 63 4.48 -0.02 -16.19
N GLU A 64 4.57 0.91 -17.10
CA GLU A 64 5.56 1.98 -17.08
C GLU A 64 4.91 3.36 -17.07
N GLU A 65 5.18 4.10 -16.04
CA GLU A 65 4.82 5.50 -15.91
C GLU A 65 5.92 6.36 -16.54
N LYS A 66 5.56 7.13 -17.54
CA LYS A 66 6.47 8.09 -18.16
C LYS A 66 6.17 9.46 -17.57
N MET A 67 7.16 10.09 -16.91
CA MET A 67 6.97 11.37 -16.21
C MET A 67 6.50 12.48 -17.16
N TYR A 68 6.87 12.41 -18.45
CA TYR A 68 6.35 13.33 -19.47
C TYR A 68 4.82 13.22 -19.66
N ALA A 69 4.19 12.10 -19.27
CA ALA A 69 2.74 11.94 -19.35
C ALA A 69 1.98 12.95 -18.47
N ALA A 70 2.59 13.39 -17.38
CA ALA A 70 2.10 14.46 -16.49
C ALA A 70 2.89 15.78 -16.66
N GLY A 71 3.68 15.94 -17.74
CA GLY A 71 4.49 17.12 -17.96
C GLY A 71 5.65 17.30 -16.97
N LYS A 72 6.05 16.24 -16.28
CA LYS A 72 7.11 16.26 -15.24
C LYS A 72 8.46 15.78 -15.79
N ILE A 73 9.55 16.30 -15.22
CA ILE A 73 10.90 15.75 -15.38
C ILE A 73 11.19 14.90 -14.15
N PRO A 74 11.73 13.65 -14.30
CA PRO A 74 12.04 12.79 -13.16
C PRO A 74 12.88 13.49 -12.09
N GLY A 75 12.49 13.34 -10.81
CA GLY A 75 13.12 14.02 -9.67
C GLY A 75 14.56 13.58 -9.41
N GLY A 76 14.90 12.33 -9.72
CA GLY A 76 16.22 11.75 -9.48
C GLY A 76 17.38 12.44 -10.19
N PHE A 77 18.61 12.23 -9.71
CA PHE A 77 19.81 12.90 -10.23
C PHE A 77 20.02 12.73 -11.73
N LYS A 78 19.74 11.53 -12.29
CA LYS A 78 19.90 11.24 -13.73
C LYS A 78 18.84 11.87 -14.62
N LYS A 79 17.77 12.45 -14.03
CA LYS A 79 16.62 13.01 -14.77
C LYS A 79 16.03 12.05 -15.82
N ARG A 80 16.00 10.77 -15.49
CA ARG A 80 15.48 9.67 -16.29
C ARG A 80 14.76 8.69 -15.40
N GLU A 81 13.65 8.10 -15.89
CA GLU A 81 12.95 7.03 -15.22
C GLU A 81 13.91 5.84 -14.96
N GLY A 82 13.83 5.31 -13.74
CA GLY A 82 14.59 4.15 -13.29
C GLY A 82 13.80 2.85 -13.45
N ARG A 83 13.91 1.99 -12.43
CA ARG A 83 13.03 0.82 -12.30
C ARG A 83 11.62 1.30 -11.96
N PRO A 84 10.57 0.54 -12.34
CA PRO A 84 9.21 0.84 -11.92
C PRO A 84 9.13 1.01 -10.39
N GLY A 85 8.42 2.05 -9.94
CA GLY A 85 8.13 2.27 -8.52
C GLY A 85 7.14 1.23 -7.98
N ASP A 86 6.82 1.36 -6.69
CA ASP A 86 5.91 0.43 -6.03
C ASP A 86 4.51 0.47 -6.67
N ASP A 87 3.98 1.66 -6.98
CA ASP A 87 2.66 1.83 -7.61
C ASP A 87 2.60 1.18 -9.01
N ALA A 88 3.65 1.36 -9.80
CA ALA A 88 3.75 0.71 -11.11
C ALA A 88 3.86 -0.82 -10.99
N THR A 89 4.54 -1.30 -9.95
CA THR A 89 4.65 -2.73 -9.63
C THR A 89 3.30 -3.30 -9.18
N LEU A 90 2.56 -2.58 -8.34
CA LEU A 90 1.22 -2.95 -7.88
C LEU A 90 0.22 -2.98 -9.05
N THR A 91 0.25 -1.97 -9.93
CA THR A 91 -0.58 -1.93 -11.14
C THR A 91 -0.28 -3.11 -12.07
N ALA A 92 0.99 -3.46 -12.26
CA ALA A 92 1.36 -4.64 -13.07
C ALA A 92 0.79 -5.93 -12.48
N ARG A 93 0.78 -6.08 -11.14
CA ARG A 93 0.14 -7.21 -10.44
C ARG A 93 -1.38 -7.18 -10.56
N LEU A 94 -1.99 -6.00 -10.44
CA LEU A 94 -3.42 -5.81 -10.60
C LEU A 94 -3.91 -6.29 -11.98
N ILE A 95 -3.13 -6.06 -13.03
CA ILE A 95 -3.42 -6.49 -14.40
C ILE A 95 -3.12 -7.97 -14.63
N ASP A 96 -2.03 -8.50 -14.06
CA ASP A 96 -1.62 -9.91 -14.22
C ASP A 96 -2.69 -10.88 -13.66
N ARG A 97 -3.23 -10.57 -12.48
CA ARG A 97 -4.11 -11.47 -11.73
C ARG A 97 -5.39 -11.87 -12.49
N PRO A 98 -6.19 -10.95 -13.06
CA PRO A 98 -7.40 -11.33 -13.80
C PRO A 98 -7.12 -11.91 -15.20
N ILE A 99 -5.94 -11.68 -15.77
CA ILE A 99 -5.55 -12.15 -17.10
C ILE A 99 -5.02 -13.59 -17.06
N ARG A 100 -4.19 -13.90 -16.08
CA ARG A 100 -3.47 -15.19 -15.98
C ARG A 100 -4.37 -16.43 -16.02
N PRO A 101 -5.51 -16.49 -15.33
CA PRO A 101 -6.39 -17.66 -15.33
C PRO A 101 -7.05 -17.94 -16.70
N LEU A 102 -7.10 -16.96 -17.59
CA LEU A 102 -7.78 -17.04 -18.89
C LEU A 102 -6.88 -17.54 -20.04
N PHE A 103 -5.72 -18.09 -19.71
CA PHE A 103 -4.90 -18.81 -20.68
C PHE A 103 -5.17 -20.31 -20.61
N PRO A 104 -5.06 -21.03 -21.74
CA PRO A 104 -5.23 -22.48 -21.76
C PRO A 104 -4.28 -23.18 -20.79
N LYS A 105 -4.78 -24.17 -20.05
CA LYS A 105 -3.94 -24.98 -19.15
C LYS A 105 -2.81 -25.64 -19.93
N GLY A 106 -1.59 -25.52 -19.43
CA GLY A 106 -0.37 -26.07 -20.08
C GLY A 106 0.22 -25.19 -21.17
N TYR A 107 -0.30 -23.98 -21.42
CA TYR A 107 0.35 -23.03 -22.31
C TYR A 107 1.69 -22.55 -21.73
N LYS A 108 2.80 -22.77 -22.46
CA LYS A 108 4.18 -22.59 -21.95
C LYS A 108 5.00 -21.56 -22.73
N HIS A 109 4.41 -20.85 -23.71
CA HIS A 109 5.13 -19.77 -24.38
C HIS A 109 5.27 -18.57 -23.44
N ASP A 110 6.46 -17.91 -23.47
CA ASP A 110 6.62 -16.64 -22.76
C ASP A 110 5.66 -15.61 -23.34
N VAL A 111 4.82 -15.02 -22.50
CA VAL A 111 3.95 -13.91 -22.88
C VAL A 111 4.34 -12.66 -22.11
N GLN A 112 4.60 -11.59 -22.84
CA GLN A 112 4.89 -10.28 -22.26
C GLN A 112 3.83 -9.27 -22.65
N ILE A 113 3.24 -8.65 -21.64
CA ILE A 113 2.36 -7.48 -21.79
C ILE A 113 3.14 -6.26 -21.33
N MET A 114 3.16 -5.22 -22.16
CA MET A 114 3.80 -3.96 -21.85
C MET A 114 2.78 -2.84 -21.95
N ASN A 115 2.57 -2.12 -20.87
CA ASN A 115 1.71 -0.94 -20.78
C ASN A 115 2.57 0.30 -20.58
N MET A 116 2.43 1.29 -21.45
CA MET A 116 3.15 2.57 -21.35
C MET A 116 2.15 3.72 -21.22
N VAL A 117 2.18 4.43 -20.11
CA VAL A 117 1.37 5.63 -19.90
C VAL A 117 2.02 6.79 -20.64
N LEU A 118 1.37 7.28 -21.69
CA LEU A 118 1.87 8.34 -22.59
C LEU A 118 1.27 9.72 -22.31
N SER A 119 0.10 9.76 -21.69
CA SER A 119 -0.59 10.95 -21.18
C SER A 119 -1.41 10.54 -19.96
N ALA A 120 -1.44 11.35 -18.91
CA ALA A 120 -2.15 11.07 -17.67
C ALA A 120 -3.08 12.24 -17.31
N ASP A 121 -4.36 11.93 -17.20
CA ASP A 121 -5.42 12.77 -16.66
C ASP A 121 -5.71 12.26 -15.23
N PRO A 122 -5.59 13.07 -14.18
CA PRO A 122 -5.81 12.64 -12.81
C PRO A 122 -7.18 12.00 -12.55
N ASP A 123 -8.21 12.46 -13.27
CA ASP A 123 -9.58 11.95 -13.14
C ASP A 123 -9.88 10.71 -13.99
N CYS A 124 -8.95 10.30 -14.83
CA CYS A 124 -9.08 9.16 -15.73
C CYS A 124 -7.97 8.14 -15.48
N SER A 125 -8.21 7.18 -14.60
CA SER A 125 -7.22 6.20 -14.13
C SER A 125 -6.40 5.55 -15.26
N PRO A 126 -5.08 5.77 -15.32
CA PRO A 126 -4.20 5.10 -16.27
C PRO A 126 -4.13 3.58 -16.03
N GLN A 127 -4.31 3.13 -14.79
CA GLN A 127 -4.30 1.73 -14.39
C GLN A 127 -5.47 0.96 -15.02
N MET A 128 -6.68 1.52 -14.95
CA MET A 128 -7.87 0.93 -15.55
C MET A 128 -7.81 0.97 -17.09
N ALA A 129 -7.29 2.05 -17.66
CA ALA A 129 -7.02 2.14 -19.10
C ALA A 129 -5.99 1.09 -19.56
N ALA A 130 -4.93 0.83 -18.78
CA ALA A 130 -3.95 -0.20 -19.05
C ALA A 130 -4.51 -1.62 -18.92
N MET A 131 -5.46 -1.86 -18.01
CA MET A 131 -6.14 -3.15 -17.89
C MET A 131 -6.96 -3.46 -19.13
N ILE A 132 -7.79 -2.51 -19.60
CA ILE A 132 -8.52 -2.64 -20.86
C ILE A 132 -7.56 -2.79 -22.05
N GLY A 133 -6.47 -2.01 -22.06
CA GLY A 133 -5.43 -2.09 -23.08
C GLY A 133 -4.76 -3.45 -23.15
N SER A 134 -4.42 -4.03 -22.00
CA SER A 134 -3.83 -5.37 -21.88
C SER A 134 -4.78 -6.45 -22.39
N SER A 135 -6.04 -6.39 -21.96
CA SER A 135 -7.12 -7.28 -22.43
C SER A 135 -7.27 -7.20 -23.95
N MET A 136 -7.35 -5.99 -24.49
CA MET A 136 -7.55 -5.79 -25.93
C MET A 136 -6.29 -6.17 -26.74
N ALA A 137 -5.08 -5.88 -26.26
CA ALA A 137 -3.86 -6.28 -26.97
C ALA A 137 -3.77 -7.81 -27.13
N LEU A 138 -4.13 -8.57 -26.09
CA LEU A 138 -4.25 -10.01 -26.13
C LEU A 138 -5.40 -10.47 -27.05
N SER A 139 -6.57 -9.85 -26.90
CA SER A 139 -7.78 -10.26 -27.63
C SER A 139 -7.66 -10.07 -29.14
N VAL A 140 -6.99 -9.01 -29.63
CA VAL A 140 -6.77 -8.76 -31.06
C VAL A 140 -5.54 -9.44 -31.64
N SER A 141 -4.70 -10.09 -30.79
CA SER A 141 -3.52 -10.85 -31.20
C SER A 141 -3.87 -12.28 -31.63
N ASP A 142 -2.89 -13.01 -32.10
CA ASP A 142 -2.96 -14.45 -32.34
C ASP A 142 -2.72 -15.31 -31.09
N ILE A 143 -2.38 -14.70 -29.94
CA ILE A 143 -2.14 -15.39 -28.67
C ILE A 143 -3.45 -16.04 -28.18
N PRO A 144 -3.43 -17.30 -27.69
CA PRO A 144 -4.62 -18.02 -27.23
C PRO A 144 -5.07 -17.51 -25.85
N PHE A 145 -5.85 -16.46 -25.84
CA PHE A 145 -6.41 -15.81 -24.66
C PHE A 145 -7.94 -15.93 -24.67
N GLN A 146 -8.52 -16.34 -23.55
CA GLN A 146 -9.97 -16.61 -23.38
C GLN A 146 -10.75 -15.41 -22.82
N GLY A 147 -10.19 -14.20 -22.94
CA GLY A 147 -10.90 -12.95 -22.62
C GLY A 147 -11.90 -12.54 -23.71
N PRO A 148 -12.38 -11.28 -23.65
CA PRO A 148 -11.79 -10.13 -22.95
C PRO A 148 -12.17 -10.03 -21.46
N ILE A 149 -11.39 -9.19 -20.75
CA ILE A 149 -11.68 -8.74 -19.39
C ILE A 149 -11.79 -7.23 -19.33
N ALA A 150 -12.41 -6.74 -18.26
CA ALA A 150 -12.34 -5.33 -17.89
C ALA A 150 -12.16 -5.18 -16.37
N GLY A 151 -11.78 -3.98 -15.95
CA GLY A 151 -11.74 -3.60 -14.54
C GLY A 151 -12.25 -2.19 -14.34
N VAL A 152 -12.74 -1.91 -13.16
CA VAL A 152 -13.28 -0.61 -12.75
C VAL A 152 -12.86 -0.28 -11.33
N ASN A 153 -12.76 1.02 -11.02
CA ASN A 153 -12.71 1.51 -9.65
C ASN A 153 -14.14 1.79 -9.17
N VAL A 154 -14.43 1.45 -7.91
CA VAL A 154 -15.72 1.76 -7.27
C VAL A 154 -15.47 2.55 -6.00
N GLY A 155 -16.02 3.75 -5.91
CA GLY A 155 -16.10 4.56 -4.71
C GLY A 155 -17.44 4.41 -4.00
N TYR A 156 -17.49 4.83 -2.71
CA TYR A 156 -18.71 4.85 -1.91
C TYR A 156 -18.83 6.17 -1.13
N ILE A 157 -19.75 7.02 -1.56
CA ILE A 157 -19.94 8.39 -1.05
C ILE A 157 -21.42 8.60 -0.72
N ASP A 158 -21.73 9.03 0.48
CA ASP A 158 -23.10 9.35 0.93
C ASP A 158 -24.15 8.25 0.61
N GLY A 159 -23.76 6.99 0.80
CA GLY A 159 -24.63 5.84 0.56
C GLY A 159 -24.80 5.47 -0.92
N LYS A 160 -23.96 5.98 -1.82
CA LYS A 160 -23.99 5.69 -3.26
C LYS A 160 -22.67 5.15 -3.77
N TYR A 161 -22.75 4.14 -4.64
CA TYR A 161 -21.59 3.64 -5.38
C TYR A 161 -21.34 4.48 -6.62
N ILE A 162 -20.08 4.75 -6.93
CA ILE A 162 -19.63 5.56 -8.06
C ILE A 162 -18.57 4.79 -8.85
N ILE A 163 -18.75 4.64 -10.16
CA ILE A 163 -17.72 4.05 -11.04
C ILE A 163 -16.66 5.11 -11.38
N ASN A 164 -15.41 4.75 -11.23
CA ASN A 164 -14.24 5.57 -11.54
C ASN A 164 -14.33 6.98 -10.93
N PRO A 165 -14.39 7.09 -9.59
CA PRO A 165 -14.48 8.39 -8.92
C PRO A 165 -13.32 9.31 -9.32
N THR A 166 -13.59 10.62 -9.41
CA THR A 166 -12.58 11.67 -9.60
C THR A 166 -11.64 11.76 -8.40
N VAL A 167 -10.55 12.54 -8.51
CA VAL A 167 -9.63 12.78 -7.40
C VAL A 167 -10.38 13.38 -6.20
N GLU A 168 -11.23 14.40 -6.41
CA GLU A 168 -12.03 15.03 -5.35
C GLU A 168 -13.02 14.04 -4.71
N GLU A 169 -13.64 13.17 -5.51
CA GLU A 169 -14.56 12.14 -5.01
C GLU A 169 -13.82 11.06 -4.20
N LYS A 170 -12.59 10.69 -4.58
CA LYS A 170 -11.76 9.74 -3.83
C LYS A 170 -11.40 10.25 -2.44
N GLU A 171 -11.14 11.54 -2.26
CA GLU A 171 -10.81 12.13 -0.96
C GLU A 171 -11.93 11.94 0.09
N VAL A 172 -13.19 11.95 -0.35
CA VAL A 172 -14.35 11.79 0.55
C VAL A 172 -14.96 10.39 0.51
N SER A 173 -14.46 9.52 -0.34
CA SER A 173 -14.95 8.15 -0.47
C SER A 173 -14.52 7.28 0.70
N ARG A 174 -15.46 6.50 1.24
CA ARG A 174 -15.18 5.47 2.26
C ARG A 174 -14.63 4.18 1.66
N LEU A 175 -14.61 4.05 0.35
CA LEU A 175 -14.20 2.85 -0.37
C LEU A 175 -13.33 3.22 -1.57
N ASP A 176 -12.20 2.54 -1.71
CA ASP A 176 -11.37 2.53 -2.91
C ASP A 176 -11.24 1.07 -3.34
N LEU A 177 -12.18 0.64 -4.22
CA LEU A 177 -12.32 -0.74 -4.65
C LEU A 177 -11.94 -0.87 -6.12
N GLU A 178 -11.08 -1.82 -6.40
CA GLU A 178 -10.70 -2.26 -7.74
C GLU A 178 -11.33 -3.65 -7.98
N VAL A 179 -12.19 -3.74 -8.99
CA VAL A 179 -12.83 -4.99 -9.42
C VAL A 179 -12.46 -5.28 -10.85
N ALA A 180 -12.10 -6.52 -11.15
CA ALA A 180 -11.90 -6.98 -12.51
C ALA A 180 -12.56 -8.35 -12.73
N GLY A 181 -12.91 -8.61 -13.97
CA GLY A 181 -13.56 -9.86 -14.37
C GLY A 181 -13.85 -9.93 -15.85
N HIS A 182 -14.47 -11.02 -16.22
CA HIS A 182 -15.06 -11.21 -17.54
C HIS A 182 -16.59 -11.06 -17.48
N LYS A 183 -17.29 -11.34 -18.59
CA LYS A 183 -18.74 -11.14 -18.69
C LYS A 183 -19.53 -11.84 -17.59
N ASP A 184 -19.17 -13.08 -17.28
CA ASP A 184 -19.99 -13.95 -16.45
C ASP A 184 -19.59 -13.94 -14.97
N ALA A 185 -18.39 -13.45 -14.63
CA ALA A 185 -17.91 -13.51 -13.26
C ALA A 185 -16.83 -12.49 -12.91
N VAL A 186 -16.75 -12.16 -11.62
CA VAL A 186 -15.63 -11.44 -10.99
C VAL A 186 -14.49 -12.43 -10.75
N ASN A 187 -13.27 -12.08 -11.11
CA ASN A 187 -12.09 -12.90 -10.90
C ASN A 187 -10.94 -12.21 -10.16
N MET A 188 -11.10 -10.91 -9.86
CA MET A 188 -10.15 -10.18 -9.01
C MET A 188 -10.85 -9.05 -8.27
N VAL A 189 -10.54 -8.92 -6.97
CA VAL A 189 -11.00 -7.82 -6.12
C VAL A 189 -9.84 -7.34 -5.27
N GLU A 190 -9.68 -6.03 -5.16
CA GLU A 190 -8.73 -5.39 -4.24
C GLU A 190 -9.33 -4.09 -3.71
N ALA A 191 -9.35 -3.90 -2.38
CA ALA A 191 -9.93 -2.70 -1.80
C ALA A 191 -9.23 -2.23 -0.55
N GLY A 192 -9.23 -0.89 -0.38
CA GLY A 192 -9.07 -0.22 0.90
C GLY A 192 -10.38 0.44 1.30
N ALA A 193 -10.72 0.42 2.59
CA ALA A 193 -12.01 0.91 3.04
C ALA A 193 -11.95 1.50 4.45
N SER A 194 -12.80 2.49 4.70
CA SER A 194 -13.03 3.06 6.02
C SER A 194 -14.21 2.36 6.69
N GLU A 195 -13.96 1.14 7.19
CA GLU A 195 -14.94 0.31 7.93
C GLU A 195 -16.26 0.09 7.17
N ILE A 196 -16.14 -0.38 5.92
CA ILE A 196 -17.28 -0.81 5.09
C ILE A 196 -17.79 -2.16 5.61
N THR A 197 -19.10 -2.34 5.72
CA THR A 197 -19.70 -3.62 6.10
C THR A 197 -19.53 -4.66 5.00
N GLU A 198 -19.61 -5.96 5.37
CA GLU A 198 -19.54 -7.07 4.43
C GLU A 198 -20.62 -6.96 3.33
N GLN A 199 -21.83 -6.50 3.70
CA GLN A 199 -22.93 -6.28 2.74
C GLN A 199 -22.65 -5.13 1.78
N GLU A 200 -22.19 -3.98 2.28
CA GLU A 200 -21.80 -2.84 1.44
C GLU A 200 -20.67 -3.22 0.47
N MET A 201 -19.70 -4.02 0.94
CA MET A 201 -18.60 -4.52 0.10
C MET A 201 -19.12 -5.44 -1.01
N LEU A 202 -20.00 -6.38 -0.67
CA LEU A 202 -20.63 -7.29 -1.62
C LEU A 202 -21.39 -6.51 -2.72
N GLU A 203 -22.21 -5.55 -2.33
CA GLU A 203 -22.95 -4.69 -3.26
C GLU A 203 -22.02 -3.88 -4.17
N ALA A 204 -20.93 -3.33 -3.62
CA ALA A 204 -19.93 -2.58 -4.39
C ALA A 204 -19.25 -3.45 -5.46
N ILE A 205 -18.89 -4.69 -5.11
CA ILE A 205 -18.26 -5.64 -6.05
C ILE A 205 -19.21 -5.90 -7.25
N PHE A 206 -20.49 -6.20 -6.98
CA PHE A 206 -21.43 -6.50 -8.05
C PHE A 206 -21.87 -5.26 -8.83
N PHE A 207 -21.93 -4.08 -8.19
CA PHE A 207 -22.12 -2.82 -8.89
C PHE A 207 -20.98 -2.56 -9.89
N GLY A 208 -19.73 -2.84 -9.51
CA GLY A 208 -18.59 -2.77 -10.43
C GLY A 208 -18.68 -3.80 -11.56
N HIS A 209 -19.16 -5.02 -11.27
CA HIS A 209 -19.27 -6.08 -12.26
C HIS A 209 -20.31 -5.76 -13.35
N GLU A 210 -21.40 -5.08 -13.05
CA GLU A 210 -22.36 -4.62 -14.07
C GLU A 210 -21.70 -3.72 -15.13
N GLU A 211 -20.82 -2.82 -14.71
CA GLU A 211 -20.07 -1.98 -15.65
C GLU A 211 -18.99 -2.78 -16.42
N ILE A 212 -18.35 -3.76 -15.76
CA ILE A 212 -17.41 -4.68 -16.40
C ILE A 212 -18.10 -5.44 -17.54
N GLN A 213 -19.29 -5.96 -17.34
CA GLN A 213 -20.05 -6.66 -18.38
C GLN A 213 -20.25 -5.78 -19.62
N ARG A 214 -20.62 -4.52 -19.42
CA ARG A 214 -20.80 -3.55 -20.52
C ARG A 214 -19.50 -3.29 -21.29
N LEU A 215 -18.38 -3.17 -20.57
CA LEU A 215 -17.06 -2.94 -21.17
C LEU A 215 -16.55 -4.18 -21.90
N VAL A 216 -16.82 -5.38 -21.38
CA VAL A 216 -16.47 -6.65 -22.03
C VAL A 216 -17.29 -6.82 -23.31
N ASP A 217 -18.58 -6.51 -23.31
CA ASP A 217 -19.42 -6.54 -24.53
C ASP A 217 -18.90 -5.57 -25.61
N PHE A 218 -18.44 -4.38 -25.20
CA PHE A 218 -17.81 -3.44 -26.13
C PHE A 218 -16.51 -3.99 -26.72
N GLN A 219 -15.65 -4.59 -25.89
CA GLN A 219 -14.41 -5.22 -26.34
C GLN A 219 -14.70 -6.41 -27.28
N GLN A 220 -15.72 -7.22 -26.99
CA GLN A 220 -16.13 -8.34 -27.83
C GLN A 220 -16.57 -7.87 -29.23
N GLN A 221 -17.32 -6.77 -29.35
CA GLN A 221 -17.67 -6.18 -30.64
C GLN A 221 -16.42 -5.79 -31.46
N ILE A 222 -15.34 -5.34 -30.80
CA ILE A 222 -14.07 -5.04 -31.47
C ILE A 222 -13.42 -6.33 -31.98
N VAL A 223 -13.39 -7.38 -31.15
CA VAL A 223 -12.85 -8.69 -31.53
C VAL A 223 -13.61 -9.28 -32.71
N ASP A 224 -14.93 -9.23 -32.68
CA ASP A 224 -15.82 -9.70 -33.76
C ASP A 224 -15.61 -8.93 -35.09
N HIS A 225 -15.27 -7.64 -35.00
CA HIS A 225 -14.94 -6.82 -36.17
C HIS A 225 -13.52 -7.12 -36.72
N ILE A 226 -12.55 -7.42 -35.87
CA ILE A 226 -11.16 -7.65 -36.26
C ILE A 226 -10.98 -9.09 -36.75
N GLN A 227 -11.67 -10.05 -36.11
CA GLN A 227 -11.59 -11.49 -36.38
C GLN A 227 -10.16 -12.02 -36.36
N PRO A 228 -9.41 -11.87 -35.24
CA PRO A 228 -8.06 -12.39 -35.14
C PRO A 228 -8.05 -13.91 -35.25
N VAL A 229 -7.06 -14.44 -35.98
CA VAL A 229 -6.85 -15.89 -36.03
C VAL A 229 -5.94 -16.28 -34.87
N LYS A 230 -6.49 -17.01 -33.91
CA LYS A 230 -5.73 -17.49 -32.75
C LYS A 230 -4.82 -18.65 -33.11
N GLN A 231 -3.66 -18.72 -32.45
CA GLN A 231 -2.77 -19.88 -32.53
C GLN A 231 -3.49 -21.09 -31.93
N GLU A 232 -3.45 -22.20 -32.65
CA GLU A 232 -3.96 -23.46 -32.11
C GLU A 232 -3.03 -23.95 -31.02
N PHE A 233 -3.59 -24.32 -29.91
CA PHE A 233 -2.88 -24.91 -28.77
C PHE A 233 -3.51 -26.25 -28.42
N PHE A 234 -2.72 -27.29 -28.46
CA PHE A 234 -3.13 -28.63 -28.08
C PHE A 234 -2.41 -28.99 -26.78
N PRO A 235 -3.16 -29.25 -25.68
CA PRO A 235 -2.57 -29.81 -24.46
C PRO A 235 -1.85 -31.13 -24.78
N VAL A 236 -0.77 -31.39 -24.09
CA VAL A 236 -0.08 -32.68 -24.21
C VAL A 236 -1.02 -33.76 -23.67
N GLU A 237 -1.42 -34.69 -24.53
CA GLU A 237 -2.18 -35.87 -24.12
C GLU A 237 -1.26 -36.80 -23.32
N ARG A 238 -1.71 -37.25 -22.16
CA ARG A 238 -0.98 -38.19 -21.31
C ARG A 238 -1.34 -39.63 -21.65
N ASP A 239 -0.38 -40.53 -21.45
CA ASP A 239 -0.65 -41.96 -21.53
C ASP A 239 -1.56 -42.41 -20.37
N GLU A 240 -2.81 -42.77 -20.69
CA GLU A 240 -3.80 -43.24 -19.72
C GLU A 240 -3.30 -44.46 -18.93
N ALA A 241 -2.53 -45.36 -19.54
CA ALA A 241 -1.98 -46.55 -18.87
C ALA A 241 -0.93 -46.14 -17.83
N LEU A 242 -0.11 -45.14 -18.14
CA LEU A 242 0.85 -44.59 -17.17
C LEU A 242 0.12 -43.91 -15.99
N VAL A 243 -0.91 -43.11 -16.28
CA VAL A 243 -1.70 -42.43 -15.22
C VAL A 243 -2.31 -43.45 -14.27
N GLU A 244 -2.98 -44.50 -14.79
CA GLU A 244 -3.60 -45.55 -13.94
C GLU A 244 -2.57 -46.32 -13.15
N ARG A 245 -1.38 -46.61 -13.71
CA ARG A 245 -0.31 -47.28 -12.98
C ARG A 245 0.24 -46.44 -11.82
N VAL A 246 0.52 -45.13 -12.08
CA VAL A 246 0.99 -44.23 -11.05
C VAL A 246 -0.05 -44.08 -9.96
N LYS A 247 -1.34 -43.94 -10.32
CA LYS A 247 -2.46 -43.84 -9.37
C LYS A 247 -2.55 -45.07 -8.47
N SER A 248 -2.51 -46.27 -9.03
CA SER A 248 -2.57 -47.50 -8.24
C SER A 248 -1.42 -47.60 -7.25
N LEU A 249 -0.19 -47.27 -7.65
CA LEU A 249 0.98 -47.24 -6.75
C LEU A 249 0.83 -46.20 -5.64
N THR A 250 0.29 -45.03 -5.98
CA THR A 250 0.10 -43.92 -5.05
C THR A 250 -0.94 -44.28 -3.97
N GLU A 251 -2.01 -44.97 -4.35
CA GLU A 251 -3.02 -45.51 -3.40
C GLU A 251 -2.44 -46.60 -2.51
N GLU A 252 -1.67 -47.55 -3.09
CA GLU A 252 -1.03 -48.65 -2.34
C GLU A 252 -0.02 -48.13 -1.30
N LYS A 253 0.73 -47.07 -1.64
CA LYS A 253 1.76 -46.53 -0.75
C LYS A 253 1.19 -45.49 0.26
N GLY A 254 -0.10 -45.23 0.31
CA GLY A 254 -0.77 -44.48 1.37
C GLY A 254 -0.71 -42.96 1.20
N LEU A 255 -1.09 -42.41 0.03
CA LEU A 255 -1.14 -40.97 -0.22
C LEU A 255 -2.02 -40.24 0.78
N LYS A 256 -3.17 -40.78 1.14
CA LYS A 256 -4.10 -40.15 2.09
C LYS A 256 -3.45 -39.90 3.45
N GLU A 257 -2.79 -40.90 4.01
CA GLU A 257 -2.10 -40.81 5.31
C GLU A 257 -0.94 -39.82 5.24
N THR A 258 -0.24 -39.80 4.13
CA THR A 258 0.87 -38.86 3.87
C THR A 258 0.39 -37.42 3.85
N VAL A 259 -0.70 -37.11 3.13
CA VAL A 259 -1.32 -35.79 3.05
C VAL A 259 -1.83 -35.36 4.43
N LEU A 260 -2.40 -36.25 5.25
CA LEU A 260 -2.93 -35.96 6.57
C LEU A 260 -1.85 -35.87 7.67
N THR A 261 -0.62 -35.57 7.34
CA THR A 261 0.44 -35.32 8.33
C THR A 261 0.30 -33.90 8.88
N PHE A 262 0.11 -33.75 10.20
CA PHE A 262 -0.18 -32.47 10.86
C PHE A 262 0.92 -31.42 10.67
N ASP A 263 2.17 -31.81 10.96
CA ASP A 263 3.34 -30.93 10.83
C ASP A 263 3.71 -30.72 9.36
N LYS A 264 3.89 -29.46 8.96
CA LYS A 264 4.22 -29.10 7.56
C LYS A 264 5.52 -29.73 7.09
N GLN A 265 6.58 -29.58 7.87
CA GLN A 265 7.91 -30.05 7.45
C GLN A 265 7.92 -31.58 7.30
N GLN A 266 7.35 -32.28 8.26
CA GLN A 266 7.22 -33.76 8.21
C GLN A 266 6.32 -34.20 7.05
N ARG A 267 5.24 -33.46 6.75
CA ARG A 267 4.36 -33.75 5.61
C ARG A 267 5.09 -33.56 4.29
N ASP A 268 5.82 -32.47 4.13
CA ASP A 268 6.58 -32.19 2.92
C ASP A 268 7.65 -33.28 2.69
N GLU A 269 8.42 -33.65 3.73
CA GLU A 269 9.37 -34.76 3.69
C GLU A 269 8.71 -36.09 3.34
N ASN A 270 7.57 -36.40 3.93
CA ASN A 270 6.83 -37.64 3.65
C ASN A 270 6.30 -37.68 2.22
N LEU A 271 5.83 -36.55 1.68
CA LEU A 271 5.37 -36.43 0.29
C LEU A 271 6.52 -36.59 -0.69
N ASP A 272 7.69 -35.99 -0.41
CA ASP A 272 8.86 -36.11 -1.26
C ASP A 272 9.38 -37.55 -1.26
N ASN A 273 9.47 -38.21 -0.11
CA ASN A 273 9.84 -39.60 -0.01
C ASN A 273 8.87 -40.51 -0.78
N LEU A 274 7.55 -40.30 -0.64
CA LEU A 274 6.53 -41.03 -1.38
C LEU A 274 6.70 -40.89 -2.90
N LYS A 275 6.92 -39.68 -3.37
CA LYS A 275 7.14 -39.39 -4.79
C LYS A 275 8.43 -40.05 -5.31
N GLU A 276 9.53 -39.97 -4.57
CA GLU A 276 10.79 -40.59 -4.95
C GLU A 276 10.66 -42.11 -5.00
N GLU A 277 9.98 -42.71 -4.02
CA GLU A 277 9.73 -44.15 -3.96
C GLU A 277 8.90 -44.63 -5.18
N ILE A 278 7.86 -43.88 -5.57
CA ILE A 278 7.07 -44.22 -6.75
C ILE A 278 7.87 -44.01 -8.04
N VAL A 279 8.59 -42.89 -8.17
CA VAL A 279 9.43 -42.61 -9.36
C VAL A 279 10.45 -43.71 -9.57
N ASN A 280 11.06 -44.24 -8.50
CA ASN A 280 12.05 -45.32 -8.60
C ASN A 280 11.49 -46.63 -9.20
N GLU A 281 10.16 -46.86 -9.17
CA GLU A 281 9.51 -47.97 -9.83
C GLU A 281 9.46 -47.85 -11.37
N PHE A 282 9.71 -46.63 -11.89
CA PHE A 282 9.69 -46.31 -13.31
C PHE A 282 11.08 -46.04 -13.90
N ILE A 283 12.13 -46.00 -13.05
CA ILE A 283 13.50 -45.76 -13.56
C ILE A 283 14.03 -47.03 -14.28
N ASP A 284 14.38 -46.83 -15.54
CA ASP A 284 15.17 -47.79 -16.34
C ASP A 284 16.46 -47.08 -16.77
N GLU A 285 17.58 -47.46 -16.13
CA GLU A 285 18.88 -46.81 -16.38
C GLU A 285 19.38 -46.99 -17.83
N GLU A 286 18.82 -47.93 -18.59
CA GLU A 286 19.18 -48.20 -19.99
C GLU A 286 18.28 -47.42 -20.98
N ASP A 287 17.18 -46.77 -20.54
CA ASP A 287 16.27 -46.04 -21.41
C ASP A 287 16.73 -44.57 -21.63
N PRO A 288 17.02 -44.16 -22.89
CA PRO A 288 17.40 -42.78 -23.19
C PRO A 288 16.28 -41.75 -22.95
N GLU A 289 14.99 -42.17 -22.83
CA GLU A 289 13.85 -41.31 -22.58
C GLU A 289 13.48 -41.24 -21.06
N ASN A 290 14.27 -41.89 -20.22
CA ASN A 290 14.03 -41.98 -18.78
C ASN A 290 13.75 -40.61 -18.10
N GLU A 291 14.51 -39.56 -18.50
CA GLU A 291 14.31 -38.22 -17.92
C GLU A 291 12.93 -37.62 -18.26
N LEU A 292 12.40 -37.88 -19.45
CA LEU A 292 11.06 -37.42 -19.83
C LEU A 292 9.97 -38.17 -19.07
N LEU A 293 10.11 -39.50 -18.95
CA LEU A 293 9.19 -40.33 -18.18
C LEU A 293 9.17 -39.94 -16.71
N ILE A 294 10.32 -39.69 -16.09
CA ILE A 294 10.41 -39.20 -14.71
C ILE A 294 9.65 -37.87 -14.53
N LYS A 295 9.85 -36.89 -15.43
CA LYS A 295 9.12 -35.61 -15.40
C LYS A 295 7.62 -35.82 -15.51
N GLU A 296 7.17 -36.73 -16.38
CA GLU A 296 5.76 -37.05 -16.55
C GLU A 296 5.17 -37.71 -15.31
N VAL A 297 5.87 -38.66 -14.69
CA VAL A 297 5.46 -39.32 -13.43
C VAL A 297 5.34 -38.27 -12.30
N TYR A 298 6.31 -37.36 -12.14
CA TYR A 298 6.22 -36.28 -11.16
C TYR A 298 5.01 -35.37 -11.41
N ALA A 299 4.72 -35.05 -12.66
CA ALA A 299 3.57 -34.22 -13.02
C ALA A 299 2.24 -34.92 -12.66
N ILE A 300 2.12 -36.23 -12.90
CA ILE A 300 0.96 -37.05 -12.50
C ILE A 300 0.84 -37.09 -10.98
N LEU A 301 1.93 -37.33 -10.25
CA LEU A 301 1.94 -37.37 -8.78
C LEU A 301 1.49 -36.05 -8.17
N ASN A 302 1.93 -34.91 -8.72
CA ASN A 302 1.50 -33.60 -8.25
C ASN A 302 -0.01 -33.38 -8.44
N GLU A 303 -0.57 -33.86 -9.54
CA GLU A 303 -2.03 -33.80 -9.76
C GLU A 303 -2.79 -34.72 -8.81
N LEU A 304 -2.31 -35.95 -8.56
CA LEU A 304 -2.91 -36.87 -7.61
C LEU A 304 -2.90 -36.31 -6.18
N VAL A 305 -1.79 -35.68 -5.75
CA VAL A 305 -1.73 -34.97 -4.47
C VAL A 305 -2.78 -33.85 -4.42
N LYS A 306 -2.89 -33.06 -5.48
CA LYS A 306 -3.91 -32.01 -5.57
C LYS A 306 -5.32 -32.57 -5.48
N GLU A 307 -5.62 -33.63 -6.21
CA GLU A 307 -6.94 -34.26 -6.20
C GLU A 307 -7.29 -34.82 -4.83
N GLU A 308 -6.33 -35.51 -4.15
CA GLU A 308 -6.57 -36.08 -2.82
C GLU A 308 -6.79 -35.00 -1.75
N VAL A 309 -6.00 -33.91 -1.76
CA VAL A 309 -6.23 -32.78 -0.86
C VAL A 309 -7.62 -32.18 -1.08
N ARG A 310 -8.02 -31.95 -2.34
CA ARG A 310 -9.33 -31.40 -2.69
C ARG A 310 -10.47 -32.35 -2.30
N ARG A 311 -10.29 -33.66 -2.49
CA ARG A 311 -11.25 -34.69 -2.11
C ARG A 311 -11.46 -34.72 -0.58
N LEU A 312 -10.38 -34.71 0.19
CA LEU A 312 -10.44 -34.69 1.66
C LEU A 312 -11.20 -33.46 2.17
N ILE A 313 -10.93 -32.30 1.62
CA ILE A 313 -11.59 -31.05 2.01
C ILE A 313 -13.06 -31.03 1.56
N ALA A 314 -13.35 -31.38 0.31
CA ALA A 314 -14.68 -31.28 -0.25
C ALA A 314 -15.64 -32.38 0.28
N ASP A 315 -15.18 -33.63 0.36
CA ASP A 315 -16.03 -34.77 0.67
C ASP A 315 -16.00 -35.13 2.16
N GLU A 316 -14.79 -35.23 2.75
CA GLU A 316 -14.63 -35.64 4.14
C GLU A 316 -14.64 -34.46 5.13
N LYS A 317 -14.54 -33.20 4.65
CA LYS A 317 -14.45 -31.98 5.45
C LYS A 317 -13.25 -31.97 6.42
N ILE A 318 -12.15 -32.61 6.01
CA ILE A 318 -10.90 -32.72 6.76
C ILE A 318 -9.81 -31.99 5.97
N ARG A 319 -9.05 -31.15 6.65
CA ARG A 319 -7.93 -30.40 6.08
C ARG A 319 -6.62 -31.16 6.27
N PRO A 320 -5.54 -30.86 5.50
CA PRO A 320 -4.26 -31.57 5.61
C PRO A 320 -3.64 -31.60 7.01
N ASP A 321 -3.93 -30.59 7.83
CA ASP A 321 -3.51 -30.49 9.23
C ASP A 321 -4.57 -31.02 10.25
N GLY A 322 -5.60 -31.72 9.78
CA GLY A 322 -6.64 -32.32 10.59
C GLY A 322 -7.75 -31.37 11.06
N ARG A 323 -7.64 -30.04 10.76
CA ARG A 323 -8.68 -29.07 11.10
C ARG A 323 -9.96 -29.28 10.27
N LYS A 324 -11.08 -28.80 10.81
CA LYS A 324 -12.33 -28.61 10.06
C LYS A 324 -12.25 -27.34 9.18
N PRO A 325 -13.13 -27.20 8.18
CA PRO A 325 -13.10 -26.05 7.26
C PRO A 325 -13.14 -24.66 7.93
N ASP A 326 -13.83 -24.53 9.06
CA ASP A 326 -14.06 -23.26 9.77
C ASP A 326 -13.11 -23.03 10.97
N GLU A 327 -12.16 -23.93 11.20
CA GLU A 327 -11.22 -23.83 12.33
C GLU A 327 -9.99 -22.98 11.98
N ILE A 328 -9.56 -22.14 12.96
CA ILE A 328 -8.35 -21.34 12.92
C ILE A 328 -7.20 -22.10 13.58
N ARG A 329 -5.97 -21.94 13.07
CA ARG A 329 -4.75 -22.45 13.69
C ARG A 329 -4.54 -21.86 15.08
N PRO A 330 -3.80 -22.54 16.00
CA PRO A 330 -3.45 -21.97 17.30
C PRO A 330 -2.83 -20.59 17.18
N LEU A 331 -3.26 -19.66 18.03
CA LEU A 331 -2.83 -18.26 18.04
C LEU A 331 -1.92 -17.99 19.23
N ASP A 332 -0.89 -17.18 19.02
CA ASP A 332 -0.05 -16.59 20.06
C ASP A 332 0.35 -15.18 19.68
N SER A 333 0.53 -14.29 20.66
CA SER A 333 0.92 -12.90 20.41
C SER A 333 1.67 -12.30 21.59
N GLU A 334 2.66 -11.46 21.27
CA GLU A 334 3.55 -10.82 22.23
C GLU A 334 3.86 -9.38 21.79
N VAL A 335 4.04 -8.47 22.74
CA VAL A 335 4.39 -7.06 22.48
C VAL A 335 5.59 -6.63 23.29
N GLY A 336 6.32 -5.61 22.83
CA GLY A 336 7.44 -5.03 23.56
C GLY A 336 8.67 -5.94 23.65
N ILE A 337 8.82 -6.90 22.72
CA ILE A 337 9.93 -7.88 22.75
C ILE A 337 11.29 -7.27 22.37
N LEU A 338 11.32 -6.11 21.71
CA LEU A 338 12.53 -5.42 21.27
C LEU A 338 12.74 -4.15 22.12
N PRO A 339 13.78 -4.10 22.98
CA PRO A 339 13.85 -3.07 24.03
C PRO A 339 14.17 -1.66 23.54
N ARG A 340 14.72 -1.49 22.33
CA ARG A 340 15.14 -0.18 21.81
C ARG A 340 14.26 0.37 20.69
N THR A 341 13.29 -0.39 20.24
CA THR A 341 12.34 0.03 19.21
C THR A 341 11.24 0.93 19.79
N HIS A 342 10.48 1.58 18.93
CA HIS A 342 9.41 2.46 19.41
C HIS A 342 8.13 1.68 19.71
N GLY A 343 7.96 0.51 19.08
CA GLY A 343 6.93 -0.48 19.34
C GLY A 343 7.26 -1.75 18.58
N SER A 344 6.85 -2.90 19.11
CA SER A 344 7.01 -4.20 18.46
C SER A 344 5.88 -5.15 18.79
N GLY A 345 5.43 -5.92 17.80
CA GLY A 345 4.41 -6.94 17.94
C GLY A 345 4.83 -8.21 17.22
N LEU A 346 4.83 -9.33 17.96
CA LEU A 346 4.99 -10.67 17.40
C LEU A 346 3.62 -11.31 17.35
N PHE A 347 3.25 -11.82 16.18
CA PHE A 347 2.01 -12.56 15.99
C PHE A 347 2.31 -13.91 15.35
N THR A 348 1.82 -14.96 15.98
CA THR A 348 1.99 -16.35 15.54
C THR A 348 0.64 -17.01 15.33
N ARG A 349 0.50 -17.70 14.21
CA ARG A 349 -0.68 -18.48 13.87
C ARG A 349 -0.24 -19.83 13.29
N GLY A 350 -0.28 -20.88 14.10
CA GLY A 350 0.33 -22.14 13.76
C GLY A 350 1.80 -21.99 13.37
N GLN A 351 2.15 -22.43 12.18
CA GLN A 351 3.50 -22.31 11.58
C GLN A 351 3.64 -21.07 10.68
N THR A 352 3.02 -19.97 11.08
CA THR A 352 3.21 -18.64 10.43
C THR A 352 3.44 -17.61 11.51
N GLN A 353 4.59 -16.93 11.45
CA GLN A 353 5.01 -15.95 12.44
C GLN A 353 5.50 -14.68 11.78
N ALA A 354 5.01 -13.53 12.25
CA ALA A 354 5.39 -12.20 11.79
C ALA A 354 5.80 -11.29 12.96
N LEU A 355 6.98 -10.72 12.90
CA LEU A 355 7.49 -9.69 13.80
C LEU A 355 7.35 -8.33 13.13
N SER A 356 6.46 -7.50 13.64
CA SER A 356 6.28 -6.13 13.16
C SER A 356 6.95 -5.14 14.11
N VAL A 357 7.74 -4.24 13.55
CA VAL A 357 8.53 -3.26 14.29
C VAL A 357 8.18 -1.86 13.81
N LEU A 358 7.81 -1.01 14.76
CA LEU A 358 7.37 0.36 14.48
C LEU A 358 8.43 1.38 14.84
N THR A 359 8.60 2.35 13.95
CA THR A 359 9.44 3.53 14.18
C THR A 359 8.59 4.79 13.98
N LEU A 360 8.64 5.70 14.95
CA LEU A 360 8.10 7.05 14.89
C LEU A 360 9.20 8.01 14.43
N GLY A 361 8.90 8.82 13.43
CA GLY A 361 9.75 9.89 12.94
C GLY A 361 9.07 11.26 13.09
N ALA A 362 9.81 12.35 12.90
CA ALA A 362 9.23 13.67 12.75
C ALA A 362 8.39 13.74 11.45
N LEU A 363 7.53 14.75 11.32
CA LEU A 363 6.69 14.92 10.12
C LEU A 363 7.53 14.95 8.84
N GLY A 364 8.65 15.66 8.81
CA GLY A 364 9.55 15.75 7.66
C GLY A 364 10.27 14.43 7.28
N ASP A 365 10.09 13.33 8.03
CA ASP A 365 10.61 12.00 7.67
C ASP A 365 9.69 11.23 6.70
N TYR A 366 8.69 11.88 6.14
CA TYR A 366 7.78 11.28 5.15
C TYR A 366 8.52 10.79 3.90
N GLN A 367 7.90 9.84 3.21
CA GLN A 367 8.40 9.38 1.91
C GLN A 367 7.91 10.35 0.82
N LEU A 368 8.85 10.89 0.01
CA LEU A 368 8.51 11.62 -1.22
C LEU A 368 8.06 10.65 -2.30
N ILE A 369 6.93 10.97 -2.94
CA ILE A 369 6.37 10.21 -4.07
C ILE A 369 6.65 11.00 -5.35
N ASP A 370 7.46 10.44 -6.25
CA ASP A 370 7.76 10.99 -7.57
C ASP A 370 7.02 10.15 -8.63
N GLY A 371 5.71 10.32 -8.75
CA GLY A 371 4.82 9.58 -9.62
C GLY A 371 3.91 10.46 -10.47
N LEU A 372 2.97 9.84 -11.19
CA LEU A 372 1.97 10.54 -12.01
C LEU A 372 0.77 11.03 -11.20
N GLY A 373 0.53 10.45 -10.04
CA GLY A 373 -0.58 10.78 -9.15
C GLY A 373 -0.44 12.15 -8.47
N PRO A 374 -1.51 12.62 -7.81
CA PRO A 374 -1.51 13.86 -7.05
C PRO A 374 -0.77 13.78 -5.71
N GLU A 375 -0.58 12.59 -5.16
CA GLU A 375 0.12 12.39 -3.89
C GLU A 375 1.62 12.66 -4.06
N GLU A 376 2.17 13.55 -3.23
CA GLU A 376 3.59 13.91 -3.23
C GLU A 376 4.31 13.41 -1.97
N GLU A 377 3.57 13.08 -0.91
CA GLU A 377 4.09 12.71 0.41
C GLU A 377 3.31 11.55 1.01
N LYS A 378 4.03 10.64 1.68
CA LYS A 378 3.44 9.52 2.41
C LYS A 378 4.01 9.45 3.83
N ARG A 379 3.18 9.66 4.86
CA ARG A 379 3.55 9.65 6.28
C ARG A 379 3.39 8.29 6.96
N PHE A 380 2.49 7.45 6.47
CA PHE A 380 2.34 6.08 6.95
C PHE A 380 2.91 5.11 5.93
N MET A 381 3.88 4.31 6.36
CA MET A 381 4.57 3.32 5.53
C MET A 381 4.51 1.96 6.20
N HIS A 382 4.11 0.94 5.43
CA HIS A 382 4.13 -0.45 5.86
C HIS A 382 4.97 -1.27 4.90
N HIS A 383 6.12 -1.77 5.39
CA HIS A 383 7.04 -2.61 4.63
C HIS A 383 6.95 -4.05 5.10
N TYR A 384 7.13 -4.98 4.17
CA TYR A 384 7.01 -6.40 4.40
C TYR A 384 8.24 -7.11 3.83
N ASN A 385 8.89 -7.94 4.62
CA ASN A 385 10.05 -8.72 4.23
C ASN A 385 9.76 -10.22 4.41
N PHE A 386 10.18 -11.01 3.42
CA PHE A 386 10.01 -12.45 3.40
C PHE A 386 11.36 -13.12 3.14
N PRO A 387 12.22 -13.29 4.17
CA PRO A 387 13.52 -13.93 4.03
C PRO A 387 13.38 -15.43 3.77
N ASN A 388 14.34 -16.01 3.05
CA ASN A 388 14.31 -17.41 2.63
C ASN A 388 14.19 -18.40 3.79
N PHE A 389 14.78 -18.09 4.95
CA PHE A 389 14.69 -18.95 6.13
C PHE A 389 13.26 -19.13 6.67
N SER A 390 12.33 -18.23 6.34
CA SER A 390 10.93 -18.32 6.77
C SER A 390 10.19 -19.54 6.22
N VAL A 391 10.72 -20.13 5.17
CA VAL A 391 10.24 -21.39 4.57
C VAL A 391 11.29 -22.50 4.62
N GLY A 392 12.39 -22.30 5.37
CA GLY A 392 13.46 -23.28 5.51
C GLY A 392 14.40 -23.37 4.31
N GLU A 393 14.40 -22.39 3.42
CA GLU A 393 15.20 -22.38 2.20
C GLU A 393 16.45 -21.49 2.34
N THR A 394 17.44 -21.76 1.51
CA THR A 394 18.59 -20.89 1.29
C THR A 394 18.44 -20.17 -0.05
N GLY A 395 18.96 -18.94 -0.13
CA GLY A 395 18.91 -18.19 -1.37
C GLY A 395 19.61 -16.83 -1.30
N PRO A 396 19.76 -16.14 -2.43
CA PRO A 396 20.40 -14.83 -2.47
C PRO A 396 19.53 -13.76 -1.77
N VAL A 397 20.20 -12.91 -0.98
CA VAL A 397 19.55 -11.71 -0.43
C VAL A 397 19.37 -10.69 -1.55
N ARG A 398 18.13 -10.29 -1.80
CA ARG A 398 17.74 -9.34 -2.86
C ARG A 398 16.87 -8.24 -2.28
N ALA A 399 16.72 -7.16 -3.04
CA ALA A 399 15.67 -6.16 -2.74
C ALA A 399 14.28 -6.81 -2.81
N PRO A 400 13.27 -6.27 -2.09
CA PRO A 400 11.92 -6.78 -2.11
C PRO A 400 11.40 -6.98 -3.54
N GLY A 401 10.83 -8.14 -3.80
CA GLY A 401 10.22 -8.48 -5.08
C GLY A 401 8.77 -8.01 -5.17
N ARG A 402 8.12 -8.32 -6.29
CA ARG A 402 6.71 -7.92 -6.53
C ARG A 402 5.75 -8.46 -5.47
N ARG A 403 6.05 -9.64 -4.89
CA ARG A 403 5.20 -10.26 -3.85
C ARG A 403 5.30 -9.50 -2.54
N GLU A 404 6.51 -9.17 -2.11
CA GLU A 404 6.76 -8.43 -0.88
C GLU A 404 6.17 -7.01 -0.96
N ILE A 405 6.34 -6.32 -2.08
CA ILE A 405 5.72 -5.01 -2.33
C ILE A 405 4.19 -5.12 -2.22
N GLY A 406 3.59 -6.14 -2.85
CA GLY A 406 2.14 -6.37 -2.80
C GLY A 406 1.61 -6.66 -1.39
N HIS A 407 2.32 -7.47 -0.60
CA HIS A 407 1.94 -7.77 0.79
C HIS A 407 2.14 -6.55 1.70
N GLY A 408 3.20 -5.75 1.49
CA GLY A 408 3.41 -4.49 2.18
C GLY A 408 2.27 -3.50 1.93
N ALA A 409 1.88 -3.32 0.67
CA ALA A 409 0.79 -2.44 0.26
C ALA A 409 -0.58 -2.88 0.83
N LEU A 410 -0.83 -4.20 0.90
CA LEU A 410 -2.05 -4.72 1.54
C LEU A 410 -2.09 -4.38 3.03
N GLY A 411 -0.96 -4.53 3.75
CA GLY A 411 -0.85 -4.14 5.15
C GLY A 411 -1.03 -2.64 5.36
N GLU A 412 -0.43 -1.82 4.50
CA GLU A 412 -0.60 -0.35 4.52
C GLU A 412 -2.07 0.03 4.31
N ARG A 413 -2.72 -0.53 3.29
CA ARG A 413 -4.12 -0.29 2.97
C ARG A 413 -5.04 -0.70 4.12
N ALA A 414 -4.77 -1.85 4.77
CA ALA A 414 -5.54 -2.34 5.90
C ALA A 414 -5.49 -1.43 7.13
N LEU A 415 -4.36 -0.75 7.36
CA LEU A 415 -4.11 0.03 8.55
C LEU A 415 -4.28 1.54 8.33
N LYS A 416 -4.19 2.05 7.10
CA LYS A 416 -4.24 3.48 6.77
C LYS A 416 -5.42 4.20 7.43
N TYR A 417 -6.59 3.59 7.44
CA TYR A 417 -7.83 4.22 7.91
C TYR A 417 -7.99 4.27 9.43
N ILE A 418 -7.12 3.59 10.17
CA ILE A 418 -7.12 3.63 11.64
C ILE A 418 -5.98 4.50 12.21
N ILE A 419 -5.07 4.97 11.36
CA ILE A 419 -3.98 5.87 11.77
C ILE A 419 -4.57 7.25 12.08
N PRO A 420 -4.21 7.87 13.22
CA PRO A 420 -4.69 9.21 13.59
C PRO A 420 -4.18 10.30 12.63
N ASP A 421 -4.96 11.38 12.54
CA ASP A 421 -4.58 12.56 11.77
C ASP A 421 -3.35 13.26 12.36
N THR A 422 -2.67 14.08 11.54
CA THR A 422 -1.47 14.85 11.93
C THR A 422 -1.75 15.80 13.10
N ALA A 423 -2.96 16.36 13.18
CA ALA A 423 -3.34 17.27 14.26
C ALA A 423 -3.35 16.57 15.62
N ASP A 424 -3.75 15.29 15.64
CA ASP A 424 -3.87 14.50 16.87
C ASP A 424 -2.57 13.75 17.20
N PHE A 425 -1.83 13.31 16.16
CA PHE A 425 -0.58 12.55 16.30
C PHE A 425 0.44 12.95 15.23
N PRO A 426 1.28 13.98 15.49
CA PRO A 426 2.15 14.62 14.50
C PRO A 426 3.44 13.83 14.23
N TYR A 427 3.29 12.59 13.77
CA TYR A 427 4.43 11.70 13.47
C TYR A 427 4.34 11.12 12.07
N THR A 428 5.48 10.89 11.47
CA THR A 428 5.64 9.92 10.40
C THR A 428 5.80 8.54 11.03
N ILE A 429 5.03 7.56 10.54
CA ILE A 429 4.98 6.21 11.08
C ILE A 429 5.51 5.23 10.04
N ARG A 430 6.53 4.46 10.40
CA ARG A 430 7.04 3.37 9.56
C ARG A 430 6.95 2.05 10.32
N ILE A 431 6.26 1.08 9.72
CA ILE A 431 6.22 -0.30 10.21
C ILE A 431 7.01 -1.19 9.23
N VAL A 432 7.84 -2.06 9.78
CA VAL A 432 8.50 -3.12 9.03
C VAL A 432 8.06 -4.44 9.62
N SER A 433 7.45 -5.29 8.81
CA SER A 433 7.01 -6.62 9.19
C SER A 433 7.95 -7.67 8.63
N GLU A 434 8.67 -8.36 9.50
CA GLU A 434 9.59 -9.46 9.18
C GLU A 434 8.85 -10.79 9.34
N VAL A 435 8.72 -11.56 8.27
CA VAL A 435 8.15 -12.91 8.34
C VAL A 435 9.23 -13.86 8.83
N LEU A 436 9.03 -14.42 10.02
CA LEU A 436 10.02 -15.32 10.64
C LEU A 436 9.76 -16.78 10.29
N GLU A 437 8.48 -17.16 10.10
CA GLU A 437 8.05 -18.50 9.68
C GLU A 437 6.80 -18.39 8.81
N SER A 438 6.65 -19.24 7.78
CA SER A 438 5.49 -19.19 6.90
C SER A 438 4.98 -20.55 6.47
N ASN A 439 3.70 -20.78 6.78
CA ASN A 439 2.85 -21.82 6.21
C ASN A 439 1.53 -21.21 5.71
N GLY A 440 1.64 -20.19 4.82
CA GLY A 440 0.50 -19.47 4.26
C GLY A 440 -0.03 -18.35 5.15
N SER A 441 -0.72 -17.39 4.54
CA SER A 441 -1.39 -16.24 5.19
C SER A 441 -0.44 -15.29 5.94
N SER A 442 0.83 -15.20 5.54
CA SER A 442 1.84 -14.36 6.19
C SER A 442 1.52 -12.87 6.14
N SER A 443 0.86 -12.38 5.06
CA SER A 443 0.42 -10.98 4.96
C SER A 443 -0.61 -10.61 6.02
N GLN A 444 -1.52 -11.55 6.36
CA GLN A 444 -2.52 -11.33 7.38
C GLN A 444 -1.92 -11.40 8.80
N ALA A 445 -0.95 -12.28 9.03
CA ALA A 445 -0.15 -12.28 10.25
C ALA A 445 0.62 -10.96 10.43
N SER A 446 1.16 -10.41 9.35
CA SER A 446 1.82 -9.11 9.29
C SER A 446 0.89 -7.96 9.72
N ILE A 447 -0.38 -7.96 9.27
CA ILE A 447 -1.38 -6.97 9.68
C ILE A 447 -1.67 -7.06 11.19
N CYS A 448 -1.85 -8.28 11.71
CA CYS A 448 -2.07 -8.51 13.13
C CYS A 448 -0.87 -8.06 13.98
N GLY A 449 0.35 -8.45 13.59
CA GLY A 449 1.59 -8.01 14.26
C GLY A 449 1.78 -6.50 14.20
N SER A 450 1.39 -5.86 13.09
CA SER A 450 1.50 -4.41 12.94
C SER A 450 0.48 -3.65 13.80
N THR A 451 -0.73 -4.17 13.96
CA THR A 451 -1.72 -3.63 14.91
C THR A 451 -1.16 -3.70 16.34
N LEU A 452 -0.59 -4.84 16.75
CA LEU A 452 0.05 -4.99 18.05
C LEU A 452 1.20 -4.00 18.25
N ALA A 453 2.05 -3.81 17.21
CA ALA A 453 3.16 -2.85 17.25
C ALA A 453 2.69 -1.39 17.36
N LEU A 454 1.60 -1.02 16.68
CA LEU A 454 0.98 0.31 16.80
C LEU A 454 0.48 0.56 18.24
N MET A 455 -0.19 -0.41 18.82
CA MET A 455 -0.72 -0.32 20.19
C MET A 455 0.43 -0.29 21.23
N ASP A 456 1.47 -1.12 21.04
CA ASP A 456 2.67 -1.14 21.88
C ASP A 456 3.44 0.19 21.82
N ALA A 457 3.48 0.83 20.65
CA ALA A 457 4.09 2.15 20.46
C ALA A 457 3.32 3.31 21.09
N GLY A 458 2.09 3.10 21.52
CA GLY A 458 1.21 4.17 22.03
C GLY A 458 0.61 5.05 20.92
N VAL A 459 0.53 4.56 19.69
CA VAL A 459 -0.18 5.26 18.61
C VAL A 459 -1.69 5.19 18.90
N PRO A 460 -2.40 6.33 19.03
CA PRO A 460 -3.83 6.33 19.34
C PRO A 460 -4.66 5.96 18.10
N ILE A 461 -4.54 4.70 17.68
CA ILE A 461 -5.31 4.18 16.55
C ILE A 461 -6.82 4.23 16.84
N LYS A 462 -7.61 4.45 15.78
CA LYS A 462 -9.07 4.51 15.86
C LYS A 462 -9.67 3.20 16.42
N ALA A 463 -9.17 2.07 15.95
CA ALA A 463 -9.56 0.73 16.39
C ALA A 463 -8.51 -0.30 16.00
N PRO A 464 -8.42 -1.45 16.71
CA PRO A 464 -7.58 -2.57 16.28
C PRO A 464 -8.06 -3.17 14.97
N VAL A 465 -7.11 -3.67 14.16
CA VAL A 465 -7.37 -4.39 12.91
C VAL A 465 -6.81 -5.80 13.02
N ALA A 466 -7.61 -6.78 12.66
CA ALA A 466 -7.18 -8.16 12.48
C ALA A 466 -7.37 -8.60 11.02
N GLY A 467 -6.54 -9.51 10.56
CA GLY A 467 -6.59 -10.03 9.20
C GLY A 467 -6.66 -11.55 9.15
N ILE A 468 -7.39 -12.06 8.16
CA ILE A 468 -7.55 -13.49 7.91
C ILE A 468 -7.50 -13.80 6.41
N ALA A 469 -7.05 -14.98 6.03
CA ALA A 469 -7.11 -15.48 4.67
C ALA A 469 -8.06 -16.68 4.58
N MET A 470 -9.00 -16.58 3.66
CA MET A 470 -10.00 -17.58 3.34
C MET A 470 -9.61 -18.33 2.08
N GLY A 471 -10.03 -19.56 1.94
CA GLY A 471 -9.86 -20.37 0.74
C GLY A 471 -11.16 -20.94 0.25
N LEU A 472 -11.10 -21.53 -0.94
CA LEU A 472 -12.21 -22.22 -1.56
C LEU A 472 -11.70 -23.48 -2.24
N VAL A 473 -12.45 -24.57 -2.05
CA VAL A 473 -12.29 -25.79 -2.84
C VAL A 473 -13.64 -26.13 -3.46
N THR A 474 -13.68 -26.13 -4.79
CA THR A 474 -14.86 -26.58 -5.56
C THR A 474 -14.65 -28.00 -6.03
N ARG A 475 -15.70 -28.81 -6.03
CA ARG A 475 -15.68 -30.16 -6.59
C ARG A 475 -17.09 -30.54 -7.07
N GLU A 476 -17.19 -30.91 -8.34
CA GLU A 476 -18.47 -31.17 -8.98
C GLU A 476 -19.45 -29.99 -8.78
N ASP A 477 -20.62 -30.26 -8.18
CA ASP A 477 -21.65 -29.24 -7.89
C ASP A 477 -21.56 -28.69 -6.45
N SER A 478 -20.45 -28.96 -5.72
CA SER A 478 -20.26 -28.56 -4.33
C SER A 478 -19.04 -27.66 -4.14
N TYR A 479 -19.06 -26.86 -3.08
CA TYR A 479 -17.91 -26.06 -2.66
C TYR A 479 -17.70 -26.11 -1.14
N THR A 480 -16.51 -25.79 -0.71
CA THR A 480 -16.15 -25.68 0.70
C THR A 480 -15.28 -24.45 0.90
N ILE A 481 -15.75 -23.52 1.76
CA ILE A 481 -15.00 -22.35 2.16
C ILE A 481 -14.12 -22.72 3.35
N LEU A 482 -12.85 -22.29 3.32
CA LEU A 482 -11.86 -22.57 4.35
C LEU A 482 -11.49 -21.29 5.09
N THR A 483 -11.53 -21.35 6.42
CA THR A 483 -11.06 -20.29 7.32
C THR A 483 -9.59 -20.49 7.62
N ASP A 484 -8.77 -19.44 7.53
CA ASP A 484 -7.34 -19.45 7.85
C ASP A 484 -6.57 -20.52 7.06
N ILE A 485 -6.41 -20.28 5.75
CA ILE A 485 -5.72 -21.20 4.86
C ILE A 485 -4.23 -21.29 5.12
N GLN A 486 -3.69 -22.51 4.99
CA GLN A 486 -2.27 -22.79 4.97
C GLN A 486 -1.70 -22.83 3.53
N GLY A 487 -0.37 -22.92 3.40
CA GLY A 487 0.31 -22.85 2.10
C GLY A 487 -0.16 -23.89 1.07
N MET A 488 -0.42 -25.12 1.48
CA MET A 488 -0.93 -26.17 0.60
C MET A 488 -2.35 -25.87 0.10
N GLU A 489 -3.21 -25.34 0.95
CA GLU A 489 -4.58 -24.95 0.61
C GLU A 489 -4.64 -23.71 -0.30
N ASP A 490 -3.72 -22.75 -0.10
CA ASP A 490 -3.52 -21.65 -1.04
C ASP A 490 -3.05 -22.18 -2.40
N ALA A 491 -2.05 -23.04 -2.44
CA ALA A 491 -1.48 -23.55 -3.70
C ALA A 491 -2.48 -24.40 -4.51
N LEU A 492 -3.24 -25.28 -3.85
CA LEU A 492 -4.09 -26.29 -4.48
C LEU A 492 -5.58 -25.93 -4.52
N GLY A 493 -5.99 -24.87 -3.81
CA GLY A 493 -7.37 -24.37 -3.80
C GLY A 493 -7.69 -23.47 -4.99
N ASP A 494 -8.94 -23.01 -5.03
CA ASP A 494 -9.52 -22.23 -6.13
C ASP A 494 -9.58 -20.73 -5.85
N MET A 495 -9.41 -20.33 -4.59
CA MET A 495 -9.46 -18.93 -4.14
C MET A 495 -8.47 -18.68 -3.01
N ASP A 496 -7.81 -17.53 -3.02
CA ASP A 496 -7.11 -16.89 -1.90
C ASP A 496 -7.79 -15.56 -1.62
N PHE A 497 -8.56 -15.48 -0.55
CA PHE A 497 -9.36 -14.33 -0.20
C PHE A 497 -8.95 -13.77 1.16
N LYS A 498 -8.28 -12.63 1.15
CA LYS A 498 -7.75 -11.95 2.32
C LYS A 498 -8.69 -10.84 2.75
N VAL A 499 -9.06 -10.83 4.02
CA VAL A 499 -9.96 -9.82 4.61
C VAL A 499 -9.32 -9.29 5.89
N ALA A 500 -9.15 -7.98 5.97
CA ALA A 500 -8.72 -7.28 7.17
C ALA A 500 -9.76 -6.24 7.58
N GLY A 501 -9.87 -5.97 8.87
CA GLY A 501 -10.80 -4.96 9.36
C GLY A 501 -10.87 -4.87 10.87
N THR A 502 -11.61 -3.86 11.32
CA THR A 502 -11.94 -3.62 12.72
C THR A 502 -13.16 -4.46 13.14
N LYS A 503 -13.65 -4.25 14.35
CA LYS A 503 -14.91 -4.84 14.81
C LYS A 503 -16.11 -4.34 14.00
N GLU A 504 -16.06 -3.09 13.55
CA GLU A 504 -17.17 -2.39 12.88
C GLU A 504 -17.26 -2.70 11.39
N GLY A 505 -16.13 -2.97 10.72
CA GLY A 505 -16.14 -3.23 9.28
C GLY A 505 -14.78 -3.55 8.67
N ILE A 506 -14.80 -3.74 7.37
CA ILE A 506 -13.65 -4.07 6.53
C ILE A 506 -12.78 -2.82 6.32
N THR A 507 -11.47 -2.97 6.42
CA THR A 507 -10.48 -1.95 6.06
C THR A 507 -9.67 -2.30 4.82
N ALA A 508 -9.50 -3.59 4.50
CA ALA A 508 -8.92 -4.02 3.24
C ALA A 508 -9.39 -5.42 2.85
N ILE A 509 -9.52 -5.64 1.55
CA ILE A 509 -9.67 -6.98 0.98
C ILE A 509 -8.73 -7.16 -0.21
N GLN A 510 -8.35 -8.42 -0.45
CA GLN A 510 -7.67 -8.86 -1.66
C GLN A 510 -8.14 -10.27 -1.99
N MET A 511 -8.67 -10.46 -3.20
CA MET A 511 -9.16 -11.75 -3.66
C MET A 511 -8.47 -12.14 -4.97
N ASP A 512 -7.86 -13.32 -4.97
CA ASP A 512 -7.26 -13.98 -6.12
C ASP A 512 -8.03 -15.26 -6.41
N ILE A 513 -8.56 -15.39 -7.61
CA ILE A 513 -9.37 -16.53 -8.05
C ILE A 513 -8.59 -17.29 -9.12
N LYS A 514 -8.58 -18.63 -9.01
CA LYS A 514 -7.86 -19.54 -9.91
C LYS A 514 -8.79 -20.34 -10.83
N ILE A 515 -10.08 -20.06 -10.75
CA ILE A 515 -11.17 -20.63 -11.59
C ILE A 515 -11.86 -19.49 -12.36
N ASP A 516 -12.84 -19.81 -13.20
CA ASP A 516 -13.48 -18.83 -14.10
C ASP A 516 -14.24 -17.71 -13.37
N GLY A 517 -14.52 -17.86 -12.07
CA GLY A 517 -15.12 -16.84 -11.24
C GLY A 517 -15.95 -17.39 -10.09
N LEU A 518 -16.52 -16.50 -9.27
CA LEU A 518 -17.31 -16.85 -8.10
C LEU A 518 -18.73 -16.29 -8.22
N THR A 519 -19.70 -17.05 -7.70
CA THR A 519 -21.08 -16.57 -7.58
C THR A 519 -21.22 -15.61 -6.39
N ARG A 520 -22.31 -14.84 -6.39
CA ARG A 520 -22.64 -13.92 -5.29
C ARG A 520 -22.73 -14.63 -3.96
N GLU A 521 -23.35 -15.80 -3.94
CA GLU A 521 -23.58 -16.61 -2.74
C GLU A 521 -22.25 -17.06 -2.11
N ILE A 522 -21.28 -17.48 -2.92
CA ILE A 522 -19.94 -17.88 -2.45
C ILE A 522 -19.19 -16.70 -1.83
N ILE A 523 -19.24 -15.52 -2.47
CA ILE A 523 -18.56 -14.32 -1.95
C ILE A 523 -19.23 -13.86 -0.64
N GLU A 524 -20.56 -13.87 -0.56
CA GLU A 524 -21.33 -13.51 0.64
C GLU A 524 -20.99 -14.43 1.81
N GLU A 525 -21.00 -15.76 1.60
CA GLU A 525 -20.64 -16.76 2.62
C GLU A 525 -19.18 -16.61 3.05
N ALA A 526 -18.25 -16.39 2.11
CA ALA A 526 -16.83 -16.18 2.39
C ALA A 526 -16.58 -14.93 3.22
N LEU A 527 -17.27 -13.82 2.93
CA LEU A 527 -17.18 -12.57 3.70
C LEU A 527 -17.68 -12.77 5.14
N GLU A 528 -18.84 -13.43 5.34
CA GLU A 528 -19.39 -13.66 6.68
C GLU A 528 -18.51 -14.64 7.48
N GLN A 529 -17.97 -15.67 6.84
CA GLN A 529 -17.05 -16.60 7.50
C GLN A 529 -15.72 -15.91 7.85
N ALA A 530 -15.21 -15.05 6.98
CA ALA A 530 -14.05 -14.20 7.24
C ALA A 530 -14.28 -13.24 8.42
N ARG A 531 -15.48 -12.66 8.53
CA ARG A 531 -15.85 -11.78 9.65
C ARG A 531 -15.75 -12.52 10.97
N ARG A 532 -16.30 -13.72 11.07
CA ARG A 532 -16.23 -14.54 12.29
C ARG A 532 -14.79 -14.87 12.68
N GLY A 533 -14.00 -15.35 11.71
CA GLY A 533 -12.59 -15.67 11.95
C GLY A 533 -11.75 -14.45 12.32
N ARG A 534 -11.97 -13.31 11.68
CA ARG A 534 -11.29 -12.05 11.98
C ARG A 534 -11.59 -11.54 13.41
N LEU A 535 -12.84 -11.66 13.85
CA LEU A 535 -13.23 -11.27 15.21
C LEU A 535 -12.64 -12.23 16.28
N GLU A 536 -12.50 -13.51 15.97
CA GLU A 536 -11.85 -14.48 16.85
C GLU A 536 -10.35 -14.15 17.03
N ILE A 537 -9.64 -13.87 15.93
CA ILE A 537 -8.24 -13.41 15.96
C ILE A 537 -8.10 -12.12 16.77
N MET A 538 -8.97 -11.14 16.53
CA MET A 538 -8.98 -9.87 17.26
C MET A 538 -9.17 -10.08 18.75
N ASN A 539 -10.09 -10.93 19.17
CA ASN A 539 -10.32 -11.23 20.58
C ASN A 539 -9.07 -11.85 21.24
N HIS A 540 -8.29 -12.66 20.51
CA HIS A 540 -7.01 -13.18 21.00
C HIS A 540 -5.99 -12.03 21.14
N MET A 541 -5.82 -11.19 20.13
CA MET A 541 -4.87 -10.06 20.18
C MET A 541 -5.15 -9.11 21.35
N LEU A 542 -6.41 -8.84 21.64
CA LEU A 542 -6.85 -7.99 22.75
C LEU A 542 -6.60 -8.58 24.14
N GLN A 543 -6.30 -9.87 24.26
CA GLN A 543 -5.82 -10.46 25.53
C GLN A 543 -4.36 -10.09 25.80
N THR A 544 -3.58 -9.81 24.77
CA THR A 544 -2.17 -9.41 24.89
C THR A 544 -2.04 -7.90 25.15
N ILE A 545 -2.78 -7.09 24.41
CA ILE A 545 -2.87 -5.64 24.59
C ILE A 545 -4.26 -5.17 24.16
N ASP A 546 -5.03 -4.59 25.06
CA ASP A 546 -6.44 -4.20 24.84
C ASP A 546 -6.60 -2.73 24.45
N GLN A 547 -5.60 -1.90 24.75
CA GLN A 547 -5.57 -0.48 24.40
C GLN A 547 -4.15 -0.04 24.05
N PRO A 548 -3.97 0.99 23.21
CA PRO A 548 -2.66 1.60 22.98
C PRO A 548 -2.04 2.06 24.31
N ARG A 549 -0.74 1.89 24.45
CA ARG A 549 0.00 2.42 25.61
C ARG A 549 -0.19 3.93 25.72
N THR A 550 -0.26 4.42 26.94
CA THR A 550 -0.44 5.86 27.22
C THR A 550 0.84 6.67 27.03
N GLU A 551 2.00 6.03 27.09
CA GLU A 551 3.31 6.66 26.92
C GLU A 551 4.05 6.05 25.75
N LEU A 552 4.74 6.90 24.99
CA LEU A 552 5.63 6.47 23.93
C LEU A 552 6.90 5.83 24.52
N SER A 553 7.58 5.01 23.72
CA SER A 553 8.92 4.50 24.08
C SER A 553 9.87 5.64 24.49
N ALA A 554 10.73 5.37 25.46
CA ALA A 554 11.77 6.32 25.86
C ALA A 554 12.74 6.69 24.73
N TYR A 555 12.80 5.88 23.69
CA TYR A 555 13.63 6.07 22.50
C TYR A 555 12.90 6.78 21.35
N ALA A 556 11.58 6.91 21.44
CA ALA A 556 10.79 7.62 20.44
C ALA A 556 11.01 9.14 20.55
N PRO A 557 11.06 9.88 19.43
CA PRO A 557 11.09 11.32 19.46
C PRO A 557 9.80 11.85 20.11
N LYS A 558 9.94 12.87 20.96
CA LYS A 558 8.81 13.65 21.47
C LYS A 558 8.58 14.79 20.49
N VAL A 559 7.33 15.09 20.19
CA VAL A 559 6.94 16.22 19.35
C VAL A 559 6.12 17.20 20.17
N VAL A 560 6.54 18.46 20.18
CA VAL A 560 5.81 19.57 20.81
C VAL A 560 5.35 20.51 19.73
N THR A 561 4.08 20.86 19.77
CA THR A 561 3.48 21.81 18.83
C THR A 561 3.42 23.18 19.47
N MET A 562 3.80 24.20 18.70
CA MET A 562 3.58 25.61 19.05
C MET A 562 3.05 26.37 17.84
N THR A 563 2.37 27.48 18.09
CA THR A 563 1.80 28.30 17.01
C THR A 563 2.40 29.70 17.06
N ILE A 564 2.80 30.21 15.91
CA ILE A 564 3.27 31.58 15.72
C ILE A 564 2.35 32.30 14.71
N LYS A 565 2.42 33.61 14.63
CA LYS A 565 1.73 34.35 13.59
C LYS A 565 2.32 34.02 12.21
N PRO A 566 1.51 33.82 11.14
CA PRO A 566 2.02 33.45 9.82
C PRO A 566 3.04 34.44 9.23
N ASP A 567 2.93 35.74 9.57
CA ASP A 567 3.89 36.77 9.12
C ASP A 567 5.25 36.61 9.77
N LYS A 568 5.37 35.89 10.90
CA LYS A 568 6.60 35.57 11.60
C LYS A 568 7.35 34.34 11.09
N ILE A 569 6.75 33.55 10.25
CA ILE A 569 7.39 32.36 9.67
C ILE A 569 8.71 32.75 8.97
N ARG A 570 8.73 33.87 8.26
CA ARG A 570 9.94 34.37 7.58
C ARG A 570 11.06 34.74 8.55
N ASP A 571 10.72 35.23 9.73
CA ASP A 571 11.71 35.59 10.78
C ASP A 571 12.36 34.33 11.37
N VAL A 572 11.59 33.25 11.55
CA VAL A 572 12.07 31.96 12.06
C VAL A 572 12.91 31.22 11.00
N ILE A 573 12.49 31.22 9.74
CA ILE A 573 13.22 30.58 8.64
C ILE A 573 14.51 31.38 8.36
N GLY A 574 14.43 32.71 8.33
CA GLY A 574 15.53 33.58 7.99
C GLY A 574 15.91 33.57 6.49
N PRO A 575 16.79 34.48 6.06
CA PRO A 575 17.23 34.55 4.66
C PRO A 575 17.89 33.24 4.21
N GLY A 576 17.33 32.59 3.18
CA GLY A 576 17.83 31.32 2.64
C GLY A 576 17.83 30.15 3.64
N GLY A 577 16.96 30.18 4.66
CA GLY A 577 16.88 29.14 5.66
C GLY A 577 17.95 29.20 6.76
N LYS A 578 18.75 30.28 6.80
CA LYS A 578 19.91 30.39 7.71
C LYS A 578 19.51 30.29 9.18
N LYS A 579 18.40 30.96 9.56
CA LYS A 579 18.02 31.03 10.99
C LYS A 579 17.47 29.71 11.51
N ILE A 580 16.64 29.04 10.75
CA ILE A 580 16.13 27.72 11.11
C ILE A 580 17.25 26.69 11.20
N ASN A 581 18.25 26.75 10.30
CA ASN A 581 19.41 25.86 10.37
C ASN A 581 20.27 26.13 11.62
N GLU A 582 20.46 27.41 12.03
CA GLU A 582 21.12 27.75 13.28
C GLU A 582 20.43 27.16 14.49
N ILE A 583 19.09 27.17 14.53
CA ILE A 583 18.30 26.55 15.62
C ILE A 583 18.52 25.04 15.63
N ILE A 584 18.44 24.40 14.47
CA ILE A 584 18.64 22.95 14.33
C ILE A 584 20.06 22.55 14.74
N ASP A 585 21.07 23.29 14.30
CA ASP A 585 22.48 23.03 14.63
C ASP A 585 22.79 23.20 16.14
N GLU A 586 22.16 24.20 16.80
CA GLU A 586 22.34 24.45 18.25
C GLU A 586 21.65 23.38 19.09
N THR A 587 20.45 22.92 18.68
CA THR A 587 19.59 22.10 19.54
C THR A 587 19.48 20.63 19.12
N GLY A 588 19.83 20.32 17.87
CA GLY A 588 19.67 18.97 17.30
C GLY A 588 18.21 18.53 17.11
N VAL A 589 17.24 19.45 17.18
CA VAL A 589 15.82 19.16 16.95
C VAL A 589 15.51 19.08 15.47
N LYS A 590 14.40 18.42 15.13
CA LYS A 590 13.74 18.55 13.82
C LYS A 590 12.65 19.60 13.93
N LEU A 591 12.55 20.48 12.94
CA LEU A 591 11.58 21.57 12.88
C LEU A 591 10.78 21.47 11.57
N ASP A 592 9.48 21.35 11.69
CA ASP A 592 8.55 21.43 10.58
C ASP A 592 7.63 22.65 10.81
N ILE A 593 7.46 23.50 9.80
CA ILE A 593 6.69 24.77 9.91
C ILE A 593 5.62 24.77 8.81
N GLU A 594 4.36 24.84 9.24
CA GLU A 594 3.23 24.93 8.33
C GLU A 594 2.90 26.40 7.96
N GLN A 595 2.16 26.59 6.87
CA GLN A 595 1.83 27.93 6.35
C GLN A 595 0.91 28.73 7.27
N ASP A 596 0.15 28.05 8.13
CA ASP A 596 -0.74 28.67 9.13
C ASP A 596 0.02 29.17 10.37
N GLY A 597 1.31 28.87 10.48
CA GLY A 597 2.16 29.22 11.63
C GLY A 597 2.31 28.13 12.67
N THR A 598 1.79 26.94 12.45
CA THR A 598 2.02 25.79 13.31
C THR A 598 3.45 25.29 13.13
N ILE A 599 4.16 25.08 14.25
CA ILE A 599 5.54 24.57 14.30
C ILE A 599 5.57 23.30 15.10
N PHE A 600 6.09 22.23 14.51
CA PHE A 600 6.36 20.98 15.18
C PHE A 600 7.85 20.88 15.53
N ILE A 601 8.16 20.68 16.81
CA ILE A 601 9.53 20.58 17.34
C ILE A 601 9.73 19.17 17.84
N GLY A 602 10.56 18.37 17.16
CA GLY A 602 10.78 16.95 17.44
C GLY A 602 12.18 16.65 17.91
N ALA A 603 12.35 15.97 19.05
CA ALA A 603 13.60 15.39 19.53
C ALA A 603 13.35 14.32 20.59
N VAL A 604 14.34 13.47 20.84
CA VAL A 604 14.29 12.52 21.97
C VAL A 604 14.48 13.25 23.31
N ASP A 605 15.36 14.27 23.36
CA ASP A 605 15.65 15.06 24.55
C ASP A 605 14.70 16.26 24.71
N GLN A 606 13.88 16.22 25.74
CA GLN A 606 12.95 17.31 26.09
C GLN A 606 13.64 18.66 26.36
N ALA A 607 14.87 18.66 26.89
CA ALA A 607 15.58 19.90 27.14
C ALA A 607 15.96 20.63 25.85
N MET A 608 16.25 19.88 24.78
CA MET A 608 16.55 20.46 23.46
C MET A 608 15.30 21.04 22.81
N ILE A 609 14.13 20.36 22.96
CA ILE A 609 12.85 20.90 22.51
C ILE A 609 12.52 22.22 23.20
N ASN A 610 12.70 22.28 24.53
CA ASN A 610 12.45 23.50 25.31
C ASN A 610 13.38 24.64 24.86
N ARG A 611 14.66 24.32 24.59
CA ARG A 611 15.64 25.31 24.11
C ARG A 611 15.25 25.84 22.73
N ALA A 612 14.88 24.99 21.80
CA ALA A 612 14.42 25.42 20.47
C ALA A 612 13.17 26.31 20.56
N ARG A 613 12.21 25.91 21.41
CA ARG A 613 11.02 26.69 21.68
C ARG A 613 11.34 28.10 22.22
N GLU A 614 12.24 28.19 23.21
CA GLU A 614 12.70 29.48 23.74
C GLU A 614 13.28 30.37 22.64
N ILE A 615 14.15 29.82 21.78
CA ILE A 615 14.74 30.58 20.66
C ILE A 615 13.67 31.09 19.70
N ILE A 616 12.68 30.23 19.36
CA ILE A 616 11.58 30.63 18.47
C ILE A 616 10.70 31.71 19.12
N GLU A 617 10.39 31.57 20.42
CA GLU A 617 9.64 32.56 21.19
C GLU A 617 10.39 33.91 21.24
N GLU A 618 11.73 33.91 21.41
CA GLU A 618 12.54 35.11 21.33
C GLU A 618 12.50 35.79 19.98
N ILE A 619 12.60 35.02 18.88
CA ILE A 619 12.55 35.53 17.50
C ILE A 619 11.18 36.13 17.15
N THR A 620 10.12 35.50 17.62
CA THR A 620 8.73 35.87 17.27
C THR A 620 8.11 36.84 18.26
N ARG A 621 8.85 37.19 19.34
CA ARG A 621 8.40 38.10 20.39
C ARG A 621 7.97 39.44 19.84
N GLU A 622 6.80 39.91 20.24
CA GLU A 622 6.28 41.23 19.89
C GLU A 622 6.19 42.13 21.12
N ALA A 623 6.33 43.41 20.87
CA ALA A 623 6.02 44.40 21.89
C ALA A 623 4.50 44.56 22.02
N GLU A 624 3.98 44.63 23.23
CA GLU A 624 2.55 44.81 23.49
C GLU A 624 2.26 46.15 24.16
N VAL A 625 1.20 46.81 23.69
CA VAL A 625 0.75 48.09 24.30
C VAL A 625 0.40 47.87 25.75
N GLY A 626 0.94 48.73 26.64
CA GLY A 626 0.74 48.65 28.07
C GLY A 626 1.80 47.87 28.83
N GLN A 627 2.63 47.05 28.18
CA GLN A 627 3.73 46.34 28.80
C GLN A 627 4.95 47.25 29.06
N THR A 628 5.69 46.90 30.10
CA THR A 628 6.91 47.59 30.52
C THR A 628 8.16 46.80 30.19
N TYR A 629 9.18 47.44 29.63
CA TYR A 629 10.46 46.84 29.23
C TYR A 629 11.65 47.60 29.77
N GLN A 630 12.71 46.89 30.15
CA GLN A 630 14.02 47.44 30.36
C GLN A 630 14.68 47.63 28.99
N ALA A 631 14.75 48.85 28.49
CA ALA A 631 15.20 49.12 27.14
C ALA A 631 16.56 49.81 27.14
N THR A 632 17.42 49.49 26.18
CA THR A 632 18.73 50.11 26.02
C THR A 632 18.73 51.18 24.95
N VAL A 633 19.26 52.36 25.26
CA VAL A 633 19.36 53.47 24.30
C VAL A 633 20.35 53.14 23.19
N LYS A 634 19.88 52.98 21.97
CA LYS A 634 20.71 52.61 20.81
C LYS A 634 21.12 53.83 19.97
N ARG A 635 20.24 54.80 19.87
CA ARG A 635 20.49 56.02 19.05
C ARG A 635 19.68 57.18 19.60
N ILE A 636 20.29 58.34 19.57
CA ILE A 636 19.68 59.59 20.01
C ILE A 636 19.48 60.49 18.83
N GLU A 637 18.29 61.09 18.73
CA GLU A 637 17.86 62.04 17.71
C GLU A 637 17.30 63.29 18.40
N LYS A 638 17.23 64.43 17.69
CA LYS A 638 16.73 65.72 18.23
C LYS A 638 15.32 65.64 18.84
N TYR A 639 14.49 64.70 18.37
CA TYR A 639 13.10 64.52 18.78
C TYR A 639 12.89 63.37 19.77
N GLY A 640 13.90 62.59 20.09
CA GLY A 640 13.77 61.43 21.00
C GLY A 640 14.94 60.46 20.89
N ALA A 641 14.83 59.35 21.61
CA ALA A 641 15.78 58.26 21.56
C ALA A 641 15.14 57.00 20.97
N PHE A 642 15.88 56.23 20.19
CA PHE A 642 15.54 54.89 19.82
C PHE A 642 16.09 53.93 20.88
N VAL A 643 15.21 53.18 21.51
CA VAL A 643 15.53 52.28 22.59
C VAL A 643 15.25 50.88 22.16
N GLY A 644 16.20 49.95 22.30
CA GLY A 644 16.06 48.52 22.03
C GLY A 644 15.30 47.83 23.17
N LEU A 645 14.14 47.30 22.88
CA LEU A 645 13.30 46.58 23.85
C LEU A 645 13.84 45.16 24.08
N PHE A 646 14.16 44.48 22.99
CA PHE A 646 14.77 43.15 22.91
C PHE A 646 15.44 43.01 21.53
N PRO A 647 16.20 41.94 21.24
CA PRO A 647 16.85 41.74 19.95
C PRO A 647 15.89 41.88 18.77
N GLY A 648 16.22 42.75 17.83
CA GLY A 648 15.42 42.97 16.63
C GLY A 648 14.24 43.95 16.75
N LYS A 649 13.95 44.49 17.95
CA LYS A 649 12.83 45.46 18.14
C LYS A 649 13.23 46.72 18.87
N ASP A 650 13.09 47.81 18.20
CA ASP A 650 13.35 49.17 18.72
C ASP A 650 12.04 49.94 18.90
N ALA A 651 11.97 50.77 19.91
CA ALA A 651 10.90 51.71 20.14
C ALA A 651 11.40 53.16 20.11
N LEU A 652 10.52 54.04 19.69
CA LEU A 652 10.77 55.48 19.80
C LEU A 652 10.31 56.00 21.15
N LEU A 653 11.28 56.49 21.95
CA LEU A 653 11.03 57.21 23.16
C LEU A 653 11.12 58.71 22.82
N HIS A 654 9.97 59.31 22.52
CA HIS A 654 9.93 60.75 22.17
C HIS A 654 10.41 61.61 23.34
N ILE A 655 11.06 62.76 23.10
CA ILE A 655 11.62 63.66 24.09
C ILE A 655 10.58 64.07 25.19
N SER A 656 9.30 64.25 24.82
CA SER A 656 8.22 64.57 25.74
C SER A 656 7.75 63.40 26.60
N GLN A 657 8.23 62.16 26.32
CA GLN A 657 7.86 60.93 26.98
C GLN A 657 9.00 60.39 27.87
N ILE A 658 10.13 61.11 27.95
CA ILE A 658 11.28 60.67 28.78
C ILE A 658 11.05 61.02 30.22
N SER A 659 10.52 62.22 30.55
CA SER A 659 10.30 62.68 31.94
C SER A 659 9.11 63.60 32.02
N LYS A 660 8.58 63.79 33.24
CA LYS A 660 7.56 64.80 33.54
C LYS A 660 8.07 66.24 33.44
N ASN A 661 9.37 66.44 33.66
CA ASN A 661 10.02 67.75 33.53
C ASN A 661 10.37 68.00 32.06
N ARG A 662 10.28 69.27 31.64
CA ARG A 662 10.63 69.67 30.27
C ARG A 662 12.14 69.48 30.02
N ILE A 663 12.51 68.67 29.04
CA ILE A 663 13.87 68.37 28.61
C ILE A 663 14.18 69.25 27.39
N GLU A 664 15.33 69.95 27.36
CA GLU A 664 15.72 70.80 26.24
C GLU A 664 16.44 69.96 25.16
N LYS A 665 17.25 69.00 25.56
CA LYS A 665 17.94 68.04 24.66
C LYS A 665 17.92 66.65 25.25
N VAL A 666 17.77 65.66 24.40
CA VAL A 666 17.74 64.22 24.82
C VAL A 666 19.07 63.78 25.45
N GLU A 667 20.18 64.32 24.92
CA GLU A 667 21.56 64.04 25.39
C GLU A 667 21.85 64.56 26.82
N ASP A 668 21.01 65.47 27.33
CA ASP A 668 21.18 65.94 28.72
C ASP A 668 20.72 64.93 29.76
N VAL A 669 19.87 63.94 29.34
CA VAL A 669 19.23 62.95 30.23
C VAL A 669 19.62 61.53 29.88
N LEU A 670 19.86 61.22 28.61
CA LEU A 670 20.15 59.88 28.14
C LEU A 670 21.43 59.82 27.32
N LYS A 671 22.19 58.75 27.48
CA LYS A 671 23.38 58.43 26.67
C LYS A 671 23.18 57.11 25.94
N ILE A 672 23.82 56.95 24.79
CA ILE A 672 23.86 55.68 24.09
C ILE A 672 24.44 54.60 25.01
N GLY A 673 23.74 53.48 25.16
CA GLY A 673 24.12 52.39 26.06
C GLY A 673 23.42 52.43 27.43
N ASP A 674 22.74 53.55 27.79
CA ASP A 674 21.95 53.61 29.03
C ASP A 674 20.78 52.67 28.99
N THR A 675 20.44 52.08 30.16
CA THR A 675 19.23 51.27 30.31
C THR A 675 18.14 52.12 30.94
N ILE A 676 16.97 52.14 30.34
CA ILE A 676 15.79 52.86 30.82
C ILE A 676 14.57 51.98 30.81
N GLU A 677 13.76 52.08 31.83
CA GLU A 677 12.48 51.37 31.89
C GLU A 677 11.42 52.19 31.10
N VAL A 678 10.73 51.50 30.15
CA VAL A 678 9.74 52.17 29.29
C VAL A 678 8.50 51.36 29.19
N LYS A 679 7.33 51.99 29.19
CA LYS A 679 6.02 51.38 28.91
C LYS A 679 5.66 51.67 27.47
N ILE A 680 5.17 50.65 26.77
CA ILE A 680 4.69 50.80 25.37
C ILE A 680 3.34 51.48 25.40
N THR A 681 3.24 52.60 24.72
CA THR A 681 2.02 53.44 24.69
C THR A 681 1.21 53.21 23.43
N GLU A 682 1.88 52.94 22.29
CA GLU A 682 1.23 52.78 21.01
C GLU A 682 2.08 51.95 20.05
N ILE A 683 1.41 51.16 19.21
CA ILE A 683 2.01 50.53 18.02
C ILE A 683 1.20 51.03 16.82
N ASP A 684 1.87 51.73 15.92
CA ASP A 684 1.18 52.30 14.75
C ASP A 684 0.85 51.21 13.67
N LYS A 685 0.06 51.62 12.67
CA LYS A 685 -0.31 50.74 11.55
C LYS A 685 0.87 50.23 10.70
N GLN A 686 2.05 50.82 10.85
CA GLN A 686 3.29 50.42 10.20
C GLN A 686 4.19 49.58 11.11
N GLY A 687 3.69 49.17 12.31
CA GLY A 687 4.43 48.36 13.28
C GLY A 687 5.50 49.11 14.08
N ARG A 688 5.54 50.46 14.00
CA ARG A 688 6.48 51.29 14.78
C ARG A 688 5.95 51.42 16.22
N VAL A 689 6.85 51.15 17.16
CA VAL A 689 6.53 51.09 18.59
C VAL A 689 6.89 52.45 19.24
N ASN A 690 5.93 53.03 19.91
CA ASN A 690 6.13 54.25 20.74
C ASN A 690 6.16 53.86 22.22
N ALA A 691 7.19 54.36 22.93
CA ALA A 691 7.40 54.08 24.33
C ALA A 691 7.41 55.33 25.17
N SER A 692 7.10 55.20 26.47
CA SER A 692 7.08 56.29 27.44
C SER A 692 7.69 55.83 28.74
N HIS A 693 8.67 56.51 29.23
CA HIS A 693 9.16 56.40 30.61
C HIS A 693 8.27 57.21 31.58
N ARG A 694 7.81 58.34 31.07
CA ARG A 694 6.87 59.21 31.83
C ARG A 694 5.62 58.48 32.29
N ALA A 695 5.08 57.58 31.52
CA ALA A 695 3.90 56.77 31.83
C ALA A 695 4.11 55.76 33.02
N LEU A 696 5.31 55.56 33.48
CA LEU A 696 5.66 54.78 34.64
C LEU A 696 5.72 55.61 35.94
N GLU A 697 5.86 56.93 35.77
CA GLU A 697 5.92 57.89 36.89
C GLU A 697 4.52 58.41 37.29
N GLU A 698 3.48 58.02 36.53
CA GLU A 698 2.06 58.27 36.88
C GLU A 698 1.54 57.16 37.78
#